data_ef46c9c09f283c565ae0fa702f30da08
#
_entry.id   ef46c9c09f283c565ae0fa702f30da08
#
_cell.length_a   1.000
_cell.length_b   1.000
_cell.length_c   1.000
_cell.angle_alpha   90.00
_cell.angle_beta   90.00
_cell.angle_gamma   90.00
#
_symmetry.space_group_name_H-M   'P 1'
#
loop_
_entity.id
_entity.type
_entity.pdbx_description
1 polymer ?
#
loop_
_entity_poly.entity_id
_entity_poly.type
_entity_poly.pdbx_seq_one_letter_code
_entity_poly.pdbx_strand_id
1 'polypeptide(L)'
;MMKYYCIKQHDITDCGAACLATICRQNGYKIGISKIREVAGTDKQGTNAYGVIKAAEQLGFSAKGVKGDKEAFFSEFPLPCIAHVIVDGALLHYVVIHKITKNTVVIADPGEGIVKLTPEEFFGEVHDEGKPPKYQWSGILILLVKNETFEKKDETKGIFSRFFQLLMPQKKLIFQIFLASLIYTVLGILAAFYFQILIDSVLPDGLKKTLMTLSIGVILLNLFRVILNAFRSHLLLYLSQKLDIALLLGYYRHVMELPMNFFGTRKVGEIISRFNDAGKVRDAISGATLTIMIDTLMAVAGAIILYIQNSKLFFITIIMIVLYAVIVLGFNKWYEKLNRKEMEDNAQLTSYMVESLNGIQTVKAYNAERKVNRETEVKFVKLLRSVFNLTWANNIQVSLKTFVELIGGVVILWAGGVSVINGYMTIGALITFNSLLAYFLDPVKNLVDLQPQMQTAVVAADRLGEILDLEAEKQENEQRKMAPESLAGDIKFEHVNFRYGTRQRVLEDIDFTIKKGEKIAFVGESGSGKTTLSKLLLHLYQAESGNILINDNNIEDIQIETLRDKIAYIPQETFLFSGSIFENLTLGLDDATMDDIIEASKKAQAHEFINKLPLRYETRLEENGANLSGGQRQRLAIARAMLKKPDILILDEATSNLDAITERALDKTISEFSKDVTTIFIAHRLSTIKNCDKIYVLEDGKIIESGDHASLTALGGKYAQLVKQQSLDTVDVKATA
;
A
#
# COMPACT_ATOMS: atom_id res chain seq x y z
N MET A 1 30.46 18.62 -11.51
CA MET A 1 29.46 17.84 -12.28
C MET A 1 28.10 18.02 -11.62
N MET A 2 27.07 18.44 -12.35
CA MET A 2 25.71 18.43 -11.82
C MET A 2 25.30 17.00 -11.48
N LYS A 3 24.84 16.77 -10.25
CA LYS A 3 24.34 15.46 -9.81
C LYS A 3 22.91 15.34 -10.34
N TYR A 4 22.67 14.36 -11.21
CA TYR A 4 21.32 14.04 -11.66
C TYR A 4 20.61 13.19 -10.61
N TYR A 5 19.37 13.53 -10.32
CA TYR A 5 18.53 12.76 -9.43
C TYR A 5 17.58 11.87 -10.23
N CYS A 6 17.21 10.73 -9.67
CA CYS A 6 16.15 9.87 -10.16
C CYS A 6 15.41 9.32 -8.93
N ILE A 7 14.14 9.67 -8.77
CA ILE A 7 13.25 9.08 -7.79
C ILE A 7 12.57 7.89 -8.45
N LYS A 8 12.69 6.73 -7.83
CA LYS A 8 12.13 5.49 -8.36
C LYS A 8 10.65 5.39 -8.03
N GLN A 9 9.86 4.91 -8.98
CA GLN A 9 8.46 4.60 -8.77
C GLN A 9 8.29 3.42 -7.80
N HIS A 10 7.21 3.42 -7.04
CA HIS A 10 6.86 2.35 -6.14
C HIS A 10 5.88 1.35 -6.74
N ASP A 11 5.07 1.80 -7.70
CA ASP A 11 4.13 1.03 -8.50
C ASP A 11 4.20 1.40 -9.99
N ILE A 12 3.67 0.53 -10.84
CA ILE A 12 3.64 0.75 -12.30
C ILE A 12 2.90 2.04 -12.67
N THR A 13 1.93 2.46 -11.86
CA THR A 13 1.11 3.65 -12.08
C THR A 13 1.78 4.96 -11.67
N ASP A 14 2.94 4.91 -11.00
CA ASP A 14 3.58 6.07 -10.37
C ASP A 14 4.55 6.83 -11.27
N CYS A 15 4.79 6.39 -12.50
CA CYS A 15 5.84 6.94 -13.36
C CYS A 15 5.74 8.47 -13.52
N GLY A 16 4.54 9.02 -13.73
CA GLY A 16 4.33 10.47 -13.86
C GLY A 16 4.63 11.24 -12.58
N ALA A 17 4.13 10.74 -11.43
CA ALA A 17 4.38 11.32 -10.12
C ALA A 17 5.87 11.26 -9.72
N ALA A 18 6.55 10.14 -9.99
CA ALA A 18 7.97 9.95 -9.73
C ALA A 18 8.86 10.84 -10.61
N CYS A 19 8.47 11.07 -11.88
CA CYS A 19 9.13 12.04 -12.75
C CYS A 19 9.02 13.47 -12.19
N LEU A 20 7.83 13.87 -11.74
CA LEU A 20 7.64 15.19 -11.16
C LEU A 20 8.40 15.34 -9.83
N ALA A 21 8.39 14.31 -8.97
CA ALA A 21 9.21 14.27 -7.74
C ALA A 21 10.71 14.39 -8.05
N THR A 22 11.18 13.77 -9.15
CA THR A 22 12.57 13.87 -9.62
C THR A 22 12.92 15.31 -9.99
N ILE A 23 12.03 16.01 -10.72
CA ILE A 23 12.22 17.41 -11.10
C ILE A 23 12.17 18.34 -9.87
N CYS A 24 11.23 18.11 -8.95
CA CYS A 24 11.16 18.82 -7.66
C CYS A 24 12.49 18.68 -6.91
N ARG A 25 12.99 17.46 -6.75
CA ARG A 25 14.26 17.19 -6.05
C ARG A 25 15.46 17.83 -6.74
N GLN A 26 15.51 17.81 -8.08
CA GLN A 26 16.57 18.48 -8.86
C GLN A 26 16.60 20.00 -8.59
N ASN A 27 15.44 20.57 -8.26
CA ASN A 27 15.27 21.99 -7.95
C ASN A 27 15.33 22.32 -6.45
N GLY A 28 15.56 21.31 -5.58
CA GLY A 28 15.75 21.49 -4.14
C GLY A 28 14.46 21.38 -3.30
N TYR A 29 13.35 20.94 -3.91
CA TYR A 29 12.12 20.63 -3.21
C TYR A 29 11.98 19.09 -3.06
N LYS A 30 11.93 18.63 -1.82
CA LYS A 30 11.72 17.20 -1.52
C LYS A 30 10.27 16.97 -1.12
N ILE A 31 9.58 16.14 -1.88
CA ILE A 31 8.16 15.80 -1.71
C ILE A 31 7.97 14.31 -1.97
N GLY A 32 7.06 13.67 -1.23
CA GLY A 32 6.70 12.26 -1.40
C GLY A 32 5.88 12.01 -2.66
N ILE A 33 6.06 10.82 -3.28
CA ILE A 33 5.31 10.43 -4.50
C ILE A 33 3.81 10.42 -4.23
N SER A 34 3.36 9.96 -3.05
CA SER A 34 1.95 9.85 -2.70
C SER A 34 1.22 11.20 -2.73
N LYS A 35 1.87 12.26 -2.24
CA LYS A 35 1.30 13.60 -2.27
C LYS A 35 1.18 14.12 -3.69
N ILE A 36 2.17 13.84 -4.54
CA ILE A 36 2.08 14.17 -5.97
C ILE A 36 1.00 13.35 -6.66
N ARG A 37 0.85 12.06 -6.34
CA ARG A 37 -0.23 11.20 -6.87
C ARG A 37 -1.60 11.78 -6.59
N GLU A 38 -1.83 12.24 -5.36
CA GLU A 38 -3.10 12.84 -4.94
C GLU A 38 -3.41 14.08 -5.78
N VAL A 39 -2.47 15.01 -5.84
CA VAL A 39 -2.58 16.27 -6.59
C VAL A 39 -2.71 16.03 -8.09
N ALA A 40 -1.97 15.06 -8.64
CA ALA A 40 -2.01 14.67 -10.05
C ALA A 40 -3.26 13.84 -10.42
N GLY A 41 -4.05 13.42 -9.45
CA GLY A 41 -5.20 12.53 -9.68
C GLY A 41 -4.79 11.20 -10.32
N THR A 42 -3.64 10.63 -9.90
CA THR A 42 -3.16 9.33 -10.38
C THR A 42 -4.13 8.25 -9.97
N ASP A 43 -4.56 7.41 -10.91
CA ASP A 43 -5.50 6.32 -10.68
C ASP A 43 -4.92 4.94 -11.04
N LYS A 44 -5.79 3.91 -11.11
CA LYS A 44 -5.43 2.51 -11.43
C LYS A 44 -4.83 2.34 -12.84
N GLN A 45 -4.98 3.34 -13.72
CA GLN A 45 -4.43 3.35 -15.08
C GLN A 45 -3.16 4.22 -15.20
N GLY A 46 -2.80 4.94 -14.13
CA GLY A 46 -1.66 5.85 -14.06
C GLY A 46 -2.03 7.32 -14.06
N THR A 47 -1.05 8.18 -14.33
CA THR A 47 -1.23 9.64 -14.38
C THR A 47 -1.31 10.09 -15.82
N ASN A 48 -2.33 10.85 -16.18
CA ASN A 48 -2.39 11.47 -17.51
C ASN A 48 -1.54 12.76 -17.55
N ALA A 49 -1.24 13.25 -18.77
CA ALA A 49 -0.40 14.43 -18.96
C ALA A 49 -1.00 15.69 -18.30
N TYR A 50 -2.33 15.84 -18.32
CA TYR A 50 -3.04 16.95 -17.67
C TYR A 50 -2.87 16.93 -16.16
N GLY A 51 -2.91 15.74 -15.53
CA GLY A 51 -2.67 15.56 -14.11
C GLY A 51 -1.24 15.93 -13.71
N VAL A 52 -0.25 15.53 -14.52
CA VAL A 52 1.15 15.92 -14.28
C VAL A 52 1.31 17.45 -14.38
N ILE A 53 0.67 18.10 -15.37
CA ILE A 53 0.72 19.56 -15.53
C ILE A 53 0.07 20.25 -14.35
N LYS A 54 -1.15 19.87 -13.96
CA LYS A 54 -1.84 20.44 -12.78
C LYS A 54 -1.03 20.29 -11.49
N ALA A 55 -0.49 19.10 -11.26
CA ALA A 55 0.36 18.87 -10.09
C ALA A 55 1.62 19.76 -10.13
N ALA A 56 2.24 19.92 -11.28
CA ALA A 56 3.39 20.79 -11.44
C ALA A 56 3.05 22.26 -11.15
N GLU A 57 1.89 22.75 -11.61
CA GLU A 57 1.41 24.11 -11.35
C GLU A 57 1.18 24.37 -9.86
N GLN A 58 0.56 23.43 -9.16
CA GLN A 58 0.35 23.53 -7.70
C GLN A 58 1.66 23.49 -6.91
N LEU A 59 2.69 22.82 -7.44
CA LEU A 59 4.03 22.77 -6.83
C LEU A 59 4.91 23.97 -7.19
N GLY A 60 4.36 25.00 -7.86
CA GLY A 60 5.06 26.24 -8.17
C GLY A 60 5.86 26.20 -9.48
N PHE A 61 5.48 25.35 -10.43
CA PHE A 61 6.02 25.37 -11.79
C PHE A 61 4.98 25.92 -12.77
N SER A 62 5.43 26.64 -13.80
CA SER A 62 4.65 26.82 -15.01
C SER A 62 4.90 25.63 -15.92
N ALA A 63 3.86 24.84 -16.21
CA ALA A 63 3.97 23.60 -16.96
C ALA A 63 3.15 23.65 -18.26
N LYS A 64 3.72 23.12 -19.37
CA LYS A 64 3.04 23.07 -20.66
C LYS A 64 3.35 21.75 -21.39
N GLY A 65 2.29 21.05 -21.80
CA GLY A 65 2.41 19.90 -22.70
C GLY A 65 2.61 20.37 -24.15
N VAL A 66 3.60 19.81 -24.80
CA VAL A 66 3.91 20.09 -26.22
C VAL A 66 4.08 18.80 -27.00
N LYS A 67 3.71 18.82 -28.27
CA LYS A 67 3.98 17.72 -29.20
C LYS A 67 4.96 18.21 -30.25
N GLY A 68 6.01 17.43 -30.50
CA GLY A 68 7.06 17.75 -31.47
C GLY A 68 7.50 16.53 -32.24
N ASP A 69 8.25 16.78 -33.30
CA ASP A 69 8.95 15.79 -34.10
C ASP A 69 10.44 15.69 -33.69
N LYS A 70 11.20 14.89 -34.41
CA LYS A 70 12.63 14.67 -34.12
C LYS A 70 13.47 15.94 -34.36
N GLU A 71 13.09 16.82 -35.24
CA GLU A 71 13.81 18.08 -35.49
C GLU A 71 13.56 19.04 -34.31
N ALA A 72 12.31 19.17 -33.87
CA ALA A 72 11.93 19.96 -32.72
C ALA A 72 12.57 19.45 -31.40
N PHE A 73 12.87 18.15 -31.30
CA PHE A 73 13.52 17.57 -30.13
C PHE A 73 14.93 18.12 -29.87
N PHE A 74 15.63 18.57 -30.89
CA PHE A 74 16.96 19.17 -30.77
C PHE A 74 16.94 20.69 -30.69
N SER A 75 15.75 21.30 -30.66
CA SER A 75 15.61 22.73 -30.43
C SER A 75 15.90 23.11 -28.95
N GLU A 76 16.09 24.39 -28.67
CA GLU A 76 16.30 24.88 -27.30
C GLU A 76 14.97 24.91 -26.54
N PHE A 77 14.89 24.12 -25.43
CA PHE A 77 13.76 24.14 -24.48
C PHE A 77 14.23 23.88 -23.05
N PRO A 78 13.42 24.21 -22.04
CA PRO A 78 13.80 24.05 -20.64
C PRO A 78 14.07 22.59 -20.26
N LEU A 79 15.19 22.34 -19.59
CA LEU A 79 15.57 21.06 -18.99
C LEU A 79 15.78 21.21 -17.48
N PRO A 80 15.44 20.22 -16.64
CA PRO A 80 14.85 18.93 -16.99
C PRO A 80 13.37 19.02 -17.38
N CYS A 81 12.93 18.18 -18.30
CA CYS A 81 11.53 18.04 -18.74
C CYS A 81 11.06 16.58 -18.64
N ILE A 82 9.75 16.35 -18.69
CA ILE A 82 9.17 15.00 -18.71
C ILE A 82 8.84 14.61 -20.13
N ALA A 83 9.25 13.43 -20.56
CA ALA A 83 8.93 12.85 -21.86
C ALA A 83 8.02 11.63 -21.68
N HIS A 84 7.03 11.50 -22.58
CA HIS A 84 6.21 10.31 -22.67
C HIS A 84 6.83 9.34 -23.68
N VAL A 85 7.06 8.10 -23.25
CA VAL A 85 7.69 7.03 -24.04
C VAL A 85 6.84 5.77 -24.00
N ILE A 86 7.01 4.91 -24.98
CA ILE A 86 6.48 3.56 -25.00
C ILE A 86 7.65 2.62 -24.73
N VAL A 87 7.53 1.79 -23.70
CA VAL A 87 8.56 0.82 -23.30
C VAL A 87 8.16 -0.57 -23.77
N ASP A 88 9.12 -1.30 -24.37
CA ASP A 88 8.92 -2.66 -24.91
C ASP A 88 7.70 -2.79 -25.85
N GLY A 89 7.38 -1.71 -26.58
CA GLY A 89 6.30 -1.65 -27.58
C GLY A 89 4.87 -1.64 -27.02
N ALA A 90 4.67 -1.66 -25.69
CA ALA A 90 3.33 -1.77 -25.11
C ALA A 90 3.07 -0.88 -23.89
N LEU A 91 4.06 -0.65 -23.04
CA LEU A 91 3.88 0.07 -21.78
C LEU A 91 4.02 1.59 -22.00
N LEU A 92 2.94 2.33 -21.76
CA LEU A 92 2.97 3.80 -21.72
C LEU A 92 3.69 4.25 -20.46
N HIS A 93 4.72 5.08 -20.60
CA HIS A 93 5.61 5.43 -19.50
C HIS A 93 6.10 6.87 -19.59
N TYR A 94 6.44 7.48 -18.43
CA TYR A 94 7.06 8.79 -18.34
C TYR A 94 8.50 8.66 -17.88
N VAL A 95 9.40 9.46 -18.48
CA VAL A 95 10.80 9.59 -18.08
C VAL A 95 11.19 11.06 -17.98
N VAL A 96 12.18 11.39 -17.16
CA VAL A 96 12.72 12.75 -17.08
C VAL A 96 13.96 12.86 -17.98
N ILE A 97 13.98 13.84 -18.87
CA ILE A 97 15.17 14.16 -19.67
C ILE A 97 15.97 15.21 -18.91
N HIS A 98 17.19 14.85 -18.52
CA HIS A 98 18.12 15.76 -17.84
C HIS A 98 19.04 16.50 -18.80
N LYS A 99 19.44 15.86 -19.89
CA LYS A 99 20.39 16.45 -20.86
C LYS A 99 20.19 15.85 -22.24
N ILE A 100 20.26 16.71 -23.26
CA ILE A 100 20.25 16.34 -24.67
C ILE A 100 21.55 16.86 -25.29
N THR A 101 22.20 16.01 -26.06
CA THR A 101 23.35 16.36 -26.93
C THR A 101 23.16 15.67 -28.27
N LYS A 102 23.92 16.05 -29.29
CA LYS A 102 23.83 15.42 -30.63
C LYS A 102 23.97 13.89 -30.59
N ASN A 103 24.77 13.33 -29.65
CA ASN A 103 25.09 11.90 -29.59
C ASN A 103 24.55 11.19 -28.34
N THR A 104 23.91 11.92 -27.39
CA THR A 104 23.52 11.29 -26.13
C THR A 104 22.32 12.00 -25.52
N VAL A 105 21.32 11.23 -25.12
CA VAL A 105 20.19 11.65 -24.31
C VAL A 105 20.34 11.01 -22.91
N VAL A 106 20.36 11.83 -21.85
CA VAL A 106 20.44 11.36 -20.46
C VAL A 106 19.05 11.43 -19.88
N ILE A 107 18.46 10.27 -19.60
CA ILE A 107 17.15 10.16 -19.00
C ILE A 107 17.23 9.64 -17.56
N ALA A 108 16.28 10.04 -16.72
CA ALA A 108 15.97 9.37 -15.47
C ALA A 108 14.65 8.61 -15.65
N ASP A 109 14.75 7.30 -15.71
CA ASP A 109 13.63 6.39 -15.78
C ASP A 109 13.24 5.98 -14.35
N PRO A 110 12.02 6.28 -13.89
CA PRO A 110 11.57 5.88 -12.56
C PRO A 110 11.61 4.37 -12.29
N GLY A 111 11.54 3.54 -13.34
CA GLY A 111 11.66 2.08 -13.22
C GLY A 111 13.12 1.61 -13.09
N GLU A 112 14.02 2.16 -13.91
CA GLU A 112 15.39 1.66 -14.02
C GLU A 112 16.43 2.54 -13.31
N GLY A 113 16.27 3.86 -13.34
CA GLY A 113 17.24 4.83 -12.83
C GLY A 113 17.77 5.75 -13.92
N ILE A 114 19.02 6.23 -13.77
CA ILE A 114 19.65 7.10 -14.77
C ILE A 114 20.23 6.25 -15.90
N VAL A 115 19.69 6.45 -17.11
CA VAL A 115 20.09 5.75 -18.34
C VAL A 115 20.67 6.76 -19.33
N LYS A 116 21.69 6.35 -20.07
CA LYS A 116 22.27 7.12 -21.18
C LYS A 116 21.95 6.37 -22.45
N LEU A 117 21.32 7.04 -23.40
CA LEU A 117 20.87 6.49 -24.68
C LEU A 117 21.44 7.32 -25.81
N THR A 118 21.56 6.72 -26.98
CA THR A 118 21.69 7.51 -28.22
C THR A 118 20.32 8.07 -28.61
N PRO A 119 20.25 9.14 -29.41
CA PRO A 119 18.96 9.65 -29.89
C PRO A 119 18.14 8.59 -30.64
N GLU A 120 18.79 7.76 -31.44
CA GLU A 120 18.19 6.69 -32.23
C GLU A 120 17.57 5.62 -31.31
N GLU A 121 18.25 5.24 -30.22
CA GLU A 121 17.71 4.33 -29.19
C GLU A 121 16.50 4.95 -28.47
N PHE A 122 16.56 6.26 -28.16
CA PHE A 122 15.44 6.96 -27.50
C PHE A 122 14.23 7.11 -28.43
N PHE A 123 14.43 7.29 -29.72
CA PHE A 123 13.35 7.35 -30.72
C PHE A 123 12.79 5.96 -31.10
N GLY A 124 13.47 4.87 -30.72
CA GLY A 124 13.06 3.52 -31.03
C GLY A 124 13.46 3.04 -32.42
N GLU A 125 14.49 3.65 -33.02
CA GLU A 125 14.99 3.28 -34.35
C GLU A 125 15.97 2.10 -34.32
N VAL A 126 16.63 1.91 -33.18
CA VAL A 126 17.59 0.82 -32.95
C VAL A 126 16.96 -0.23 -32.04
N HIS A 127 16.75 -1.42 -32.59
CA HIS A 127 16.24 -2.58 -31.82
C HIS A 127 16.73 -3.88 -32.48
N ASP A 128 16.76 -4.97 -31.68
CA ASP A 128 17.08 -6.31 -32.17
C ASP A 128 15.97 -6.80 -33.12
N GLU A 129 16.36 -7.52 -34.18
CA GLU A 129 15.40 -8.13 -35.11
C GLU A 129 14.41 -9.03 -34.36
N GLY A 130 13.12 -8.72 -34.51
CA GLY A 130 12.00 -9.47 -33.89
C GLY A 130 11.67 -9.08 -32.46
N LYS A 131 12.32 -8.05 -31.86
CA LYS A 131 11.93 -7.48 -30.57
C LYS A 131 11.49 -6.02 -30.73
N PRO A 132 10.50 -5.56 -29.95
CA PRO A 132 10.16 -4.14 -29.93
C PRO A 132 11.31 -3.31 -29.34
N PRO A 133 11.42 -2.01 -29.72
CA PRO A 133 12.41 -1.13 -29.12
C PRO A 133 12.19 -0.97 -27.62
N LYS A 134 13.27 -0.90 -26.84
CA LYS A 134 13.19 -0.72 -25.39
C LYS A 134 12.50 0.61 -25.03
N TYR A 135 12.83 1.68 -25.73
CA TYR A 135 12.17 2.98 -25.61
C TYR A 135 11.74 3.46 -26.99
N GLN A 136 10.57 4.08 -27.05
CA GLN A 136 10.07 4.78 -28.22
C GLN A 136 9.40 6.08 -27.79
N TRP A 137 10.00 7.22 -28.10
CA TRP A 137 9.39 8.52 -27.78
C TRP A 137 8.10 8.73 -28.57
N SER A 138 7.04 9.14 -27.88
CA SER A 138 5.72 9.36 -28.50
C SER A 138 5.53 10.74 -29.14
N GLY A 139 6.55 11.58 -29.14
CA GLY A 139 6.47 12.96 -29.59
C GLY A 139 5.96 13.95 -28.52
N ILE A 140 5.66 13.52 -27.29
CA ILE A 140 5.08 14.35 -26.25
C ILE A 140 6.14 14.70 -25.20
N LEU A 141 6.24 16.00 -24.87
CA LEU A 141 7.04 16.53 -23.77
C LEU A 141 6.16 17.38 -22.86
N ILE A 142 6.46 17.36 -21.56
CA ILE A 142 5.91 18.29 -20.57
C ILE A 142 7.09 19.17 -20.12
N LEU A 143 7.05 20.43 -20.53
CA LEU A 143 8.06 21.43 -20.20
C LEU A 143 7.69 22.10 -18.87
N LEU A 144 8.67 22.26 -17.98
CA LEU A 144 8.47 22.84 -16.65
C LEU A 144 9.47 23.96 -16.41
N VAL A 145 8.98 25.11 -15.95
CA VAL A 145 9.78 26.27 -15.56
C VAL A 145 9.31 26.70 -14.17
N LYS A 146 10.24 27.01 -13.28
CA LYS A 146 9.88 27.58 -11.96
C LYS A 146 9.17 28.90 -12.13
N ASN A 147 8.08 29.09 -11.37
CA ASN A 147 7.43 30.39 -11.23
C ASN A 147 7.88 31.08 -9.93
N GLU A 148 7.39 32.26 -9.67
CA GLU A 148 7.72 33.06 -8.47
C GLU A 148 7.24 32.41 -7.16
N THR A 149 6.26 31.51 -7.23
CA THR A 149 5.69 30.82 -6.06
C THR A 149 6.46 29.56 -5.69
N PHE A 150 7.49 29.16 -6.47
CA PHE A 150 8.27 27.97 -6.20
C PHE A 150 9.15 28.16 -4.96
N GLU A 151 8.88 27.38 -3.92
CA GLU A 151 9.67 27.36 -2.69
C GLU A 151 10.48 26.08 -2.55
N LYS A 152 11.72 26.22 -2.07
CA LYS A 152 12.52 25.05 -1.68
C LYS A 152 12.06 24.58 -0.31
N LYS A 153 11.44 23.41 -0.26
CA LYS A 153 10.93 22.79 0.97
C LYS A 153 11.44 21.35 1.10
N ASP A 154 11.50 20.87 2.32
CA ASP A 154 11.67 19.44 2.62
C ASP A 154 10.43 18.98 3.38
N GLU A 155 9.49 18.35 2.69
CA GLU A 155 8.27 17.79 3.26
C GLU A 155 8.42 16.29 3.58
N THR A 156 9.58 15.72 3.31
CA THR A 156 9.87 14.34 3.68
C THR A 156 10.24 14.28 5.15
N LYS A 157 9.32 13.83 6.00
CA LYS A 157 9.66 13.51 7.38
C LYS A 157 10.73 12.40 7.36
N GLY A 158 11.85 12.63 8.03
CA GLY A 158 12.94 11.65 8.07
C GLY A 158 12.41 10.28 8.51
N ILE A 159 12.53 9.27 7.63
CA ILE A 159 12.02 7.92 7.80
C ILE A 159 12.37 7.36 9.18
N PHE A 160 13.63 7.47 9.55
CA PHE A 160 14.14 6.97 10.83
C PHE A 160 13.58 7.72 12.04
N SER A 161 13.30 9.03 11.92
CA SER A 161 12.75 9.83 13.02
C SER A 161 11.37 9.32 13.46
N ARG A 162 10.49 9.04 12.51
CA ARG A 162 9.14 8.51 12.77
C ARG A 162 9.19 7.15 13.46
N PHE A 163 9.98 6.23 12.90
CA PHE A 163 10.05 4.87 13.44
C PHE A 163 10.85 4.79 14.73
N PHE A 164 11.83 5.66 14.93
CA PHE A 164 12.54 5.76 16.19
C PHE A 164 11.64 6.24 17.34
N GLN A 165 10.65 7.09 17.04
CA GLN A 165 9.64 7.52 18.02
C GLN A 165 8.82 6.34 18.56
N LEU A 166 8.64 5.27 17.80
CA LEU A 166 7.95 4.05 18.24
C LEU A 166 8.76 3.25 19.29
N LEU A 167 10.09 3.40 19.32
CA LEU A 167 10.96 2.79 20.31
C LEU A 167 10.96 3.53 21.65
N MET A 168 10.74 4.84 21.62
CA MET A 168 10.82 5.69 22.81
C MET A 168 9.90 5.24 23.98
N PRO A 169 8.64 4.82 23.74
CA PRO A 169 7.78 4.29 24.80
C PRO A 169 8.34 3.00 25.43
N GLN A 170 9.15 2.25 24.70
CA GLN A 170 9.71 0.95 25.10
C GLN A 170 11.12 1.06 25.72
N LYS A 171 11.59 2.25 26.09
CA LYS A 171 12.94 2.51 26.59
C LYS A 171 13.35 1.61 27.79
N LYS A 172 12.41 1.28 28.67
CA LYS A 172 12.67 0.39 29.82
C LYS A 172 12.98 -1.03 29.34
N LEU A 173 12.22 -1.55 28.39
CA LEU A 173 12.39 -2.88 27.81
C LEU A 173 13.72 -2.97 27.04
N ILE A 174 14.04 -1.95 26.24
CA ILE A 174 15.31 -1.85 25.50
C ILE A 174 16.50 -1.84 26.47
N PHE A 175 16.40 -1.10 27.59
CA PHE A 175 17.43 -1.09 28.61
C PHE A 175 17.61 -2.46 29.28
N GLN A 176 16.54 -3.18 29.59
CA GLN A 176 16.60 -4.54 30.13
C GLN A 176 17.30 -5.52 29.17
N ILE A 177 16.98 -5.45 27.87
CA ILE A 177 17.61 -6.26 26.84
C ILE A 177 19.10 -5.92 26.73
N PHE A 178 19.45 -4.64 26.76
CA PHE A 178 20.84 -4.19 26.75
C PHE A 178 21.61 -4.70 27.95
N LEU A 179 21.07 -4.58 29.15
CA LEU A 179 21.71 -5.06 30.38
C LEU A 179 21.88 -6.58 30.37
N ALA A 180 20.86 -7.33 29.94
CA ALA A 180 20.96 -8.77 29.77
C ALA A 180 22.06 -9.17 28.77
N SER A 181 22.19 -8.44 27.67
CA SER A 181 23.20 -8.67 26.65
C SER A 181 24.61 -8.32 27.15
N LEU A 182 24.75 -7.24 27.92
CA LEU A 182 26.02 -6.86 28.56
C LEU A 182 26.49 -7.94 29.52
N ILE A 183 25.61 -8.41 30.42
CA ILE A 183 25.93 -9.47 31.34
C ILE A 183 26.31 -10.76 30.58
N TYR A 184 25.52 -11.13 29.56
CA TYR A 184 25.79 -12.30 28.73
C TYR A 184 27.20 -12.24 28.09
N THR A 185 27.59 -11.06 27.59
CA THR A 185 28.91 -10.84 26.96
C THR A 185 30.03 -10.95 28.01
N VAL A 186 29.89 -10.26 29.13
CA VAL A 186 30.90 -10.32 30.23
C VAL A 186 31.11 -11.75 30.71
N LEU A 187 30.04 -12.48 30.98
CA LEU A 187 30.11 -13.88 31.40
C LEU A 187 30.77 -14.78 30.32
N GLY A 188 30.51 -14.49 29.03
CA GLY A 188 31.15 -15.21 27.92
C GLY A 188 32.65 -14.98 27.85
N ILE A 189 33.08 -13.75 28.01
CA ILE A 189 34.49 -13.38 28.06
C ILE A 189 35.19 -14.05 29.27
N LEU A 190 34.57 -14.00 30.45
CA LEU A 190 35.10 -14.67 31.65
C LEU A 190 35.24 -16.19 31.43
N ALA A 191 34.25 -16.83 30.78
CA ALA A 191 34.29 -18.24 30.47
C ALA A 191 35.48 -18.61 29.53
N ALA A 192 35.88 -17.72 28.63
CA ALA A 192 36.99 -17.97 27.71
C ALA A 192 38.34 -18.07 28.44
N PHE A 193 38.55 -17.31 29.53
CA PHE A 193 39.76 -17.37 30.37
C PHE A 193 39.97 -18.71 31.08
N TYR A 194 38.93 -19.53 31.19
CA TYR A 194 39.04 -20.89 31.72
C TYR A 194 40.16 -21.69 31.02
N PHE A 195 40.25 -21.61 29.72
CA PHE A 195 41.24 -22.32 28.95
C PHE A 195 42.69 -21.87 29.27
N GLN A 196 42.89 -20.57 29.49
CA GLN A 196 44.19 -20.05 29.88
C GLN A 196 44.63 -20.59 31.25
N ILE A 197 43.78 -20.47 32.27
CA ILE A 197 44.03 -20.92 33.61
C ILE A 197 44.23 -22.44 33.64
N LEU A 198 43.44 -23.19 32.89
CA LEU A 198 43.51 -24.63 32.81
C LEU A 198 44.86 -25.09 32.25
N ILE A 199 45.27 -24.53 31.08
CA ILE A 199 46.45 -25.00 30.35
C ILE A 199 47.74 -24.46 30.97
N ASP A 200 47.75 -23.21 31.42
CA ASP A 200 48.97 -22.56 31.88
C ASP A 200 49.32 -22.81 33.36
N SER A 201 48.30 -23.15 34.18
CA SER A 201 48.51 -23.28 35.63
C SER A 201 48.01 -24.63 36.20
N VAL A 202 46.78 -25.03 35.90
CA VAL A 202 46.14 -26.20 36.57
C VAL A 202 46.74 -27.52 36.09
N LEU A 203 46.96 -27.69 34.76
CA LEU A 203 47.50 -28.92 34.18
C LEU A 203 49.01 -29.11 34.49
N PRO A 204 49.86 -28.09 34.37
CA PRO A 204 51.30 -28.26 34.66
C PRO A 204 51.55 -28.60 36.15
N ASP A 205 50.78 -27.99 37.06
CA ASP A 205 50.94 -28.17 38.51
C ASP A 205 50.15 -29.36 39.07
N GLY A 206 49.37 -30.07 38.22
CA GLY A 206 48.59 -31.25 38.62
C GLY A 206 47.46 -30.98 39.64
N LEU A 207 46.91 -29.78 39.65
CA LEU A 207 45.97 -29.28 40.68
C LEU A 207 44.53 -29.82 40.52
N LYS A 208 44.29 -31.10 40.79
CA LYS A 208 42.98 -31.77 40.60
C LYS A 208 41.80 -31.08 41.30
N LYS A 209 42.01 -30.57 42.52
CA LYS A 209 40.95 -29.87 43.27
C LYS A 209 40.57 -28.54 42.60
N THR A 210 41.58 -27.78 42.14
CA THR A 210 41.37 -26.51 41.42
C THR A 210 40.69 -26.76 40.08
N LEU A 211 41.05 -27.83 39.35
CA LEU A 211 40.40 -28.26 38.14
C LEU A 211 38.89 -28.48 38.35
N MET A 212 38.55 -29.30 39.38
CA MET A 212 37.16 -29.61 39.68
C MET A 212 36.37 -28.34 40.03
N THR A 213 36.89 -27.44 40.87
CA THR A 213 36.24 -26.20 41.31
C THR A 213 36.04 -25.25 40.09
N LEU A 214 37.07 -25.04 39.28
CA LEU A 214 36.98 -24.19 38.10
C LEU A 214 35.98 -24.74 37.05
N SER A 215 36.02 -26.06 36.81
CA SER A 215 35.11 -26.69 35.84
C SER A 215 33.65 -26.59 36.30
N ILE A 216 33.35 -26.84 37.59
CA ILE A 216 32.01 -26.65 38.15
C ILE A 216 31.59 -25.18 38.01
N GLY A 217 32.49 -24.24 38.37
CA GLY A 217 32.22 -22.80 38.20
C GLY A 217 31.85 -22.40 36.78
N VAL A 218 32.60 -22.89 35.79
CA VAL A 218 32.29 -22.61 34.37
C VAL A 218 31.02 -23.29 33.89
N ILE A 219 30.70 -24.49 34.35
CA ILE A 219 29.42 -25.16 34.09
C ILE A 219 28.24 -24.31 34.59
N LEU A 220 28.31 -23.85 35.84
CA LEU A 220 27.29 -23.00 36.45
C LEU A 220 27.16 -21.65 35.69
N LEU A 221 28.29 -21.05 35.32
CA LEU A 221 28.32 -19.82 34.55
C LEU A 221 27.66 -20.01 33.16
N ASN A 222 27.96 -21.10 32.47
CA ASN A 222 27.34 -21.39 31.17
C ASN A 222 25.84 -21.71 31.31
N LEU A 223 25.42 -22.43 32.35
CA LEU A 223 24.01 -22.64 32.65
C LEU A 223 23.28 -21.31 32.83
N PHE A 224 23.85 -20.38 33.64
CA PHE A 224 23.30 -19.05 33.79
C PHE A 224 23.24 -18.26 32.51
N ARG A 225 24.28 -18.35 31.65
CA ARG A 225 24.30 -17.75 30.29
C ARG A 225 23.15 -18.28 29.43
N VAL A 226 22.88 -19.58 29.42
CA VAL A 226 21.76 -20.17 28.68
C VAL A 226 20.42 -19.60 29.13
N ILE A 227 20.22 -19.55 30.47
CA ILE A 227 18.99 -18.97 31.03
C ILE A 227 18.86 -17.48 30.67
N LEU A 228 19.95 -16.73 30.77
CA LEU A 228 19.98 -15.30 30.45
C LEU A 228 19.70 -15.05 28.96
N ASN A 229 20.24 -15.92 28.07
CA ASN A 229 19.95 -15.84 26.64
C ASN A 229 18.50 -16.15 26.31
N ALA A 230 17.90 -17.15 26.96
CA ALA A 230 16.47 -17.45 26.82
C ALA A 230 15.60 -16.27 27.27
N PHE A 231 15.93 -15.68 28.44
CA PHE A 231 15.25 -14.48 28.92
C PHE A 231 15.40 -13.29 27.99
N ARG A 232 16.60 -13.03 27.49
CA ARG A 232 16.88 -11.98 26.49
C ARG A 232 16.04 -12.20 25.23
N SER A 233 16.01 -13.43 24.70
CA SER A 233 15.24 -13.75 23.50
C SER A 233 13.74 -13.57 23.72
N HIS A 234 13.23 -13.89 24.92
CA HIS A 234 11.84 -13.63 25.28
C HIS A 234 11.53 -12.13 25.32
N LEU A 235 12.41 -11.31 25.91
CA LEU A 235 12.23 -9.85 25.92
C LEU A 235 12.25 -9.25 24.50
N LEU A 236 13.11 -9.79 23.61
CA LEU A 236 13.17 -9.41 22.19
C LEU A 236 11.85 -9.70 21.47
N LEU A 237 11.31 -10.91 21.67
CA LEU A 237 10.02 -11.30 21.12
C LEU A 237 8.90 -10.37 21.60
N TYR A 238 8.88 -10.06 22.90
CA TYR A 238 7.91 -9.15 23.49
C TYR A 238 8.01 -7.73 22.93
N LEU A 239 9.24 -7.21 22.72
CA LEU A 239 9.47 -5.92 22.06
C LEU A 239 8.92 -5.94 20.62
N SER A 240 9.22 -7.00 19.85
CA SER A 240 8.74 -7.17 18.50
C SER A 240 7.21 -7.13 18.43
N GLN A 241 6.52 -7.86 19.31
CA GLN A 241 5.05 -7.85 19.38
C GLN A 241 4.48 -6.46 19.72
N LYS A 242 5.12 -5.71 20.62
CA LYS A 242 4.71 -4.33 20.95
C LYS A 242 4.84 -3.40 19.75
N LEU A 243 5.89 -3.57 18.95
CA LEU A 243 6.08 -2.80 17.72
C LEU A 243 5.08 -3.22 16.64
N ASP A 244 4.74 -4.53 16.52
CA ASP A 244 3.71 -5.01 15.61
C ASP A 244 2.36 -4.35 15.85
N ILE A 245 1.92 -4.35 17.12
CA ILE A 245 0.66 -3.71 17.49
C ILE A 245 0.65 -2.22 17.08
N ALA A 246 1.72 -1.50 17.39
CA ALA A 246 1.80 -0.08 17.10
C ALA A 246 1.84 0.22 15.57
N LEU A 247 2.59 -0.58 14.81
CA LEU A 247 2.76 -0.36 13.36
C LEU A 247 1.57 -0.88 12.55
N LEU A 248 1.21 -2.16 12.75
CA LEU A 248 0.20 -2.83 11.92
C LEU A 248 -1.20 -2.31 12.20
N LEU A 249 -1.59 -2.23 13.49
CA LEU A 249 -2.91 -1.69 13.83
C LEU A 249 -2.98 -0.18 13.60
N GLY A 250 -1.88 0.55 13.83
CA GLY A 250 -1.79 1.98 13.52
C GLY A 250 -1.97 2.23 12.03
N TYR A 251 -1.30 1.46 11.17
CA TYR A 251 -1.48 1.52 9.72
C TYR A 251 -2.92 1.20 9.32
N TYR A 252 -3.47 0.08 9.79
CA TYR A 252 -4.84 -0.34 9.45
C TYR A 252 -5.87 0.71 9.83
N ARG A 253 -5.78 1.26 11.06
CA ARG A 253 -6.67 2.33 11.53
C ARG A 253 -6.57 3.56 10.63
N HIS A 254 -5.35 4.00 10.33
CA HIS A 254 -5.13 5.14 9.47
C HIS A 254 -5.70 4.92 8.06
N VAL A 255 -5.50 3.72 7.47
CA VAL A 255 -6.08 3.38 6.16
C VAL A 255 -7.60 3.46 6.19
N MET A 256 -8.25 2.97 7.25
CA MET A 256 -9.72 3.06 7.37
C MET A 256 -10.24 4.49 7.53
N GLU A 257 -9.40 5.41 7.96
CA GLU A 257 -9.72 6.84 8.10
C GLU A 257 -9.45 7.66 6.82
N LEU A 258 -8.86 7.05 5.77
CA LEU A 258 -8.57 7.76 4.52
C LEU A 258 -9.84 7.99 3.68
N PRO A 259 -9.89 9.06 2.87
CA PRO A 259 -11.02 9.39 2.03
C PRO A 259 -11.24 8.36 0.92
N MET A 260 -12.49 8.28 0.42
CA MET A 260 -12.89 7.29 -0.60
C MET A 260 -12.09 7.42 -1.91
N ASN A 261 -11.57 8.61 -2.21
CA ASN A 261 -10.69 8.85 -3.35
C ASN A 261 -9.43 7.97 -3.31
N PHE A 262 -8.87 7.73 -2.12
CA PHE A 262 -7.74 6.83 -1.93
C PHE A 262 -8.07 5.40 -2.40
N PHE A 263 -9.21 4.85 -1.99
CA PHE A 263 -9.65 3.49 -2.35
C PHE A 263 -10.06 3.39 -3.82
N GLY A 264 -10.63 4.45 -4.38
CA GLY A 264 -11.01 4.54 -5.79
C GLY A 264 -9.81 4.48 -6.74
N THR A 265 -8.68 5.03 -6.32
CA THR A 265 -7.48 5.19 -7.15
C THR A 265 -6.44 4.08 -6.98
N ARG A 266 -6.55 3.25 -5.95
CA ARG A 266 -5.58 2.18 -5.64
C ARG A 266 -6.20 0.78 -5.74
N LYS A 267 -5.36 -0.21 -5.98
CA LYS A 267 -5.77 -1.62 -5.93
C LYS A 267 -5.70 -2.12 -4.49
N VAL A 268 -6.66 -2.93 -4.05
CA VAL A 268 -6.67 -3.54 -2.71
C VAL A 268 -5.37 -4.31 -2.43
N GLY A 269 -4.85 -5.04 -3.42
CA GLY A 269 -3.57 -5.75 -3.29
C GLY A 269 -2.37 -4.83 -3.01
N GLU A 270 -2.38 -3.59 -3.52
CA GLU A 270 -1.37 -2.57 -3.19
C GLU A 270 -1.44 -2.20 -1.71
N ILE A 271 -2.63 -1.93 -1.19
CA ILE A 271 -2.85 -1.57 0.22
C ILE A 271 -2.40 -2.70 1.16
N ILE A 272 -2.75 -3.96 0.83
CA ILE A 272 -2.33 -5.15 1.58
C ILE A 272 -0.80 -5.35 1.51
N SER A 273 -0.18 -5.07 0.36
CA SER A 273 1.28 -5.15 0.21
C SER A 273 2.00 -4.19 1.17
N ARG A 274 1.47 -2.96 1.36
CA ARG A 274 2.02 -1.99 2.33
C ARG A 274 1.85 -2.46 3.78
N PHE A 275 0.74 -3.14 4.10
CA PHE A 275 0.57 -3.78 5.40
C PHE A 275 1.66 -4.82 5.67
N ASN A 276 2.00 -5.64 4.67
CA ASN A 276 3.10 -6.61 4.76
C ASN A 276 4.48 -5.93 4.86
N ASP A 277 4.67 -4.77 4.23
CA ASP A 277 5.90 -4.00 4.34
C ASP A 277 6.13 -3.48 5.78
N ALA A 278 5.08 -3.27 6.59
CA ALA A 278 5.20 -2.92 8.00
C ALA A 278 5.94 -4.00 8.80
N GLY A 279 5.78 -5.29 8.45
CA GLY A 279 6.56 -6.38 9.04
C GLY A 279 8.06 -6.25 8.78
N LYS A 280 8.46 -5.89 7.56
CA LYS A 280 9.88 -5.66 7.20
C LYS A 280 10.49 -4.48 7.96
N VAL A 281 9.71 -3.42 8.12
CA VAL A 281 10.11 -2.24 8.92
C VAL A 281 10.30 -2.63 10.38
N ARG A 282 9.35 -3.38 10.97
CA ARG A 282 9.48 -3.90 12.34
C ARG A 282 10.73 -4.75 12.51
N ASP A 283 10.98 -5.73 11.62
CA ASP A 283 12.12 -6.62 11.70
C ASP A 283 13.44 -5.85 11.68
N ALA A 284 13.52 -4.82 10.85
CA ALA A 284 14.69 -3.97 10.82
C ALA A 284 14.80 -3.10 12.08
N ILE A 285 13.72 -2.51 12.58
CA ILE A 285 13.76 -1.66 13.78
C ILE A 285 14.11 -2.49 15.01
N SER A 286 13.45 -3.63 15.22
CA SER A 286 13.69 -4.48 16.38
C SER A 286 15.00 -5.24 16.27
N GLY A 287 15.29 -5.84 15.13
CA GLY A 287 16.52 -6.59 14.87
C GLY A 287 17.74 -5.68 14.76
N ALA A 288 17.73 -4.74 13.82
CA ALA A 288 18.89 -3.90 13.54
C ALA A 288 19.29 -3.00 14.72
N THR A 289 18.34 -2.35 15.39
CA THR A 289 18.64 -1.45 16.52
C THR A 289 19.36 -2.22 17.64
N LEU A 290 18.88 -3.43 17.93
CA LEU A 290 19.46 -4.25 18.98
C LEU A 290 20.78 -4.88 18.57
N THR A 291 20.86 -5.40 17.34
CA THR A 291 22.10 -5.91 16.76
C THR A 291 23.18 -4.82 16.75
N ILE A 292 22.85 -3.61 16.23
CA ILE A 292 23.82 -2.50 16.23
C ILE A 292 24.27 -2.17 17.65
N MET A 293 23.36 -2.06 18.61
CA MET A 293 23.69 -1.67 19.98
C MET A 293 24.50 -2.76 20.69
N ILE A 294 24.09 -4.03 20.58
CA ILE A 294 24.73 -5.16 21.27
C ILE A 294 26.04 -5.53 20.58
N ASP A 295 26.01 -5.70 19.26
CA ASP A 295 27.18 -6.14 18.51
C ASP A 295 28.26 -5.07 18.47
N THR A 296 27.92 -3.78 18.47
CA THR A 296 28.88 -2.70 18.64
C THR A 296 29.56 -2.77 20.01
N LEU A 297 28.77 -2.97 21.08
CA LEU A 297 29.34 -3.13 22.43
C LEU A 297 30.26 -4.35 22.51
N MET A 298 29.82 -5.50 21.99
CA MET A 298 30.59 -6.75 21.97
C MET A 298 31.86 -6.59 21.14
N ALA A 299 31.77 -5.99 19.95
CA ALA A 299 32.93 -5.74 19.09
C ALA A 299 33.97 -4.83 19.76
N VAL A 300 33.51 -3.77 20.43
CA VAL A 300 34.42 -2.85 21.17
C VAL A 300 35.08 -3.57 22.36
N ALA A 301 34.28 -4.27 23.18
CA ALA A 301 34.82 -5.03 24.31
C ALA A 301 35.79 -6.13 23.85
N GLY A 302 35.42 -6.90 22.82
CA GLY A 302 36.26 -7.93 22.19
C GLY A 302 37.55 -7.35 21.61
N ALA A 303 37.48 -6.23 20.91
CA ALA A 303 38.64 -5.54 20.37
C ALA A 303 39.65 -5.13 21.45
N ILE A 304 39.15 -4.51 22.55
CA ILE A 304 40.00 -4.08 23.68
C ILE A 304 40.72 -5.30 24.29
N ILE A 305 40.00 -6.37 24.55
CA ILE A 305 40.53 -7.56 25.21
C ILE A 305 41.54 -8.27 24.28
N LEU A 306 41.23 -8.46 23.02
CA LEU A 306 42.15 -9.08 22.02
C LEU A 306 43.41 -8.25 21.85
N TYR A 307 43.32 -6.90 21.83
CA TYR A 307 44.47 -6.02 21.77
C TYR A 307 45.38 -6.14 23.00
N ILE A 308 44.78 -6.20 24.18
CA ILE A 308 45.54 -6.40 25.47
C ILE A 308 46.21 -7.78 25.48
N GLN A 309 45.51 -8.82 25.03
CA GLN A 309 46.03 -10.18 24.97
C GLN A 309 47.26 -10.29 24.05
N ASN A 310 47.16 -9.83 22.81
CA ASN A 310 48.25 -9.78 21.85
C ASN A 310 47.97 -8.82 20.69
N SER A 311 48.64 -7.68 20.68
CA SER A 311 48.47 -6.64 19.66
C SER A 311 48.79 -7.11 18.25
N LYS A 312 49.78 -7.98 18.04
CA LYS A 312 50.18 -8.48 16.69
C LYS A 312 49.07 -9.36 16.10
N LEU A 313 48.51 -10.28 16.88
CA LEU A 313 47.41 -11.14 16.46
C LEU A 313 46.13 -10.33 16.24
N PHE A 314 45.91 -9.30 17.04
CA PHE A 314 44.77 -8.37 16.84
C PHE A 314 44.84 -7.67 15.47
N PHE A 315 46.01 -7.17 15.04
CA PHE A 315 46.13 -6.55 13.72
C PHE A 315 45.89 -7.53 12.58
N ILE A 316 46.28 -8.81 12.72
CA ILE A 316 45.91 -9.86 11.75
C ILE A 316 44.39 -10.01 11.69
N THR A 317 43.71 -9.98 12.81
CA THR A 317 42.24 -10.03 12.89
C THR A 317 41.57 -8.83 12.18
N ILE A 318 42.13 -7.64 12.34
CA ILE A 318 41.65 -6.44 11.61
C ILE A 318 41.74 -6.62 10.09
N ILE A 319 42.84 -7.21 9.59
CA ILE A 319 42.99 -7.48 8.15
C ILE A 319 41.88 -8.43 7.66
N MET A 320 41.55 -9.47 8.44
CA MET A 320 40.42 -10.37 8.12
C MET A 320 39.09 -9.62 8.00
N ILE A 321 38.83 -8.71 8.93
CA ILE A 321 37.59 -7.89 8.90
C ILE A 321 37.54 -7.01 7.67
N VAL A 322 38.65 -6.37 7.32
CA VAL A 322 38.72 -5.53 6.11
C VAL A 322 38.46 -6.37 4.85
N LEU A 323 39.05 -7.57 4.75
CA LEU A 323 38.79 -8.49 3.63
C LEU A 323 37.31 -8.90 3.59
N TYR A 324 36.71 -9.20 4.74
CA TYR A 324 35.31 -9.54 4.86
C TYR A 324 34.40 -8.37 4.37
N ALA A 325 34.69 -7.15 4.82
CA ALA A 325 33.94 -5.96 4.41
C ALA A 325 34.07 -5.69 2.90
N VAL A 326 35.27 -5.88 2.33
CA VAL A 326 35.51 -5.74 0.88
C VAL A 326 34.67 -6.74 0.08
N ILE A 327 34.59 -8.00 0.52
CA ILE A 327 33.73 -9.01 -0.11
C ILE A 327 32.28 -8.56 -0.09
N VAL A 328 31.73 -8.18 1.08
CA VAL A 328 30.31 -7.79 1.20
C VAL A 328 29.98 -6.56 0.35
N LEU A 329 30.82 -5.53 0.43
CA LEU A 329 30.62 -4.30 -0.36
C LEU A 329 30.77 -4.54 -1.87
N GLY A 330 31.68 -5.42 -2.27
CA GLY A 330 31.87 -5.79 -3.68
C GLY A 330 30.68 -6.49 -4.30
N PHE A 331 30.01 -7.34 -3.53
CA PHE A 331 28.83 -8.07 -3.99
C PHE A 331 27.55 -7.25 -3.97
N ASN A 332 27.49 -6.14 -3.23
CA ASN A 332 26.27 -5.40 -2.95
C ASN A 332 25.49 -5.00 -4.21
N LYS A 333 26.14 -4.39 -5.21
CA LYS A 333 25.48 -3.96 -6.46
C LYS A 333 24.97 -5.12 -7.29
N TRP A 334 25.73 -6.23 -7.32
CA TRP A 334 25.34 -7.42 -8.05
C TRP A 334 24.14 -8.10 -7.40
N TYR A 335 24.17 -8.23 -6.07
CA TYR A 335 23.08 -8.78 -5.28
C TYR A 335 21.79 -7.93 -5.43
N GLU A 336 21.88 -6.59 -5.34
CA GLU A 336 20.76 -5.68 -5.53
C GLU A 336 20.08 -5.89 -6.90
N LYS A 337 20.89 -6.03 -7.98
CA LYS A 337 20.36 -6.26 -9.33
C LYS A 337 19.62 -7.60 -9.44
N LEU A 338 20.20 -8.67 -8.88
CA LEU A 338 19.62 -10.00 -8.92
C LEU A 338 18.33 -10.08 -8.06
N ASN A 339 18.36 -9.50 -6.88
CA ASN A 339 17.20 -9.42 -5.99
C ASN A 339 16.03 -8.68 -6.62
N ARG A 340 16.32 -7.54 -7.28
CA ARG A 340 15.28 -6.80 -8.01
C ARG A 340 14.66 -7.65 -9.13
N LYS A 341 15.49 -8.40 -9.86
CA LYS A 341 15.03 -9.26 -10.94
C LYS A 341 14.15 -10.39 -10.42
N GLU A 342 14.54 -11.01 -9.32
CA GLU A 342 13.73 -12.04 -8.63
C GLU A 342 12.38 -11.47 -8.19
N MET A 343 12.35 -10.30 -7.56
CA MET A 343 11.12 -9.64 -7.12
C MET A 343 10.19 -9.30 -8.30
N GLU A 344 10.74 -8.86 -9.42
CA GLU A 344 9.97 -8.58 -10.65
C GLU A 344 9.33 -9.85 -11.21
N ASP A 345 10.12 -10.93 -11.37
CA ASP A 345 9.64 -12.20 -11.92
C ASP A 345 8.61 -12.86 -10.99
N ASN A 346 8.79 -12.73 -9.65
CA ASN A 346 7.82 -13.19 -8.65
C ASN A 346 6.50 -12.41 -8.73
N ALA A 347 6.55 -11.09 -8.87
CA ALA A 347 5.38 -10.26 -9.05
C ALA A 347 4.60 -10.60 -10.33
N GLN A 348 5.31 -10.85 -11.45
CA GLN A 348 4.69 -11.26 -12.72
C GLN A 348 3.98 -12.61 -12.61
N LEU A 349 4.61 -13.59 -11.94
CA LEU A 349 3.98 -14.90 -11.71
C LEU A 349 2.75 -14.77 -10.81
N THR A 350 2.89 -14.12 -9.67
CA THR A 350 1.80 -13.95 -8.70
C THR A 350 0.61 -13.21 -9.32
N SER A 351 0.85 -12.14 -10.05
CA SER A 351 -0.20 -11.40 -10.76
C SER A 351 -0.95 -12.28 -11.76
N TYR A 352 -0.22 -13.08 -12.54
CA TYR A 352 -0.83 -13.98 -13.51
C TYR A 352 -1.64 -15.10 -12.86
N MET A 353 -1.14 -15.67 -11.74
CA MET A 353 -1.88 -16.68 -10.96
C MET A 353 -3.18 -16.11 -10.38
N VAL A 354 -3.14 -14.91 -9.80
CA VAL A 354 -4.33 -14.23 -9.28
C VAL A 354 -5.33 -13.96 -10.41
N GLU A 355 -4.88 -13.48 -11.56
CA GLU A 355 -5.73 -13.21 -12.72
C GLU A 355 -6.39 -14.49 -13.24
N SER A 356 -5.62 -15.58 -13.41
CA SER A 356 -6.13 -16.84 -13.92
C SER A 356 -7.11 -17.53 -12.96
N LEU A 357 -6.88 -17.44 -11.64
CA LEU A 357 -7.79 -17.97 -10.62
C LEU A 357 -9.08 -17.15 -10.50
N ASN A 358 -8.99 -15.82 -10.57
CA ASN A 358 -10.18 -14.96 -10.61
C ASN A 358 -11.01 -15.19 -11.88
N GLY A 359 -10.33 -15.46 -13.00
CA GLY A 359 -10.96 -15.79 -14.28
C GLY A 359 -11.26 -17.28 -14.50
N ILE A 360 -11.24 -18.13 -13.46
CA ILE A 360 -11.30 -19.60 -13.60
C ILE A 360 -12.54 -20.07 -14.35
N GLN A 361 -13.68 -19.41 -14.15
CA GLN A 361 -14.91 -19.74 -14.86
C GLN A 361 -14.73 -19.57 -16.39
N THR A 362 -14.09 -18.49 -16.81
CA THR A 362 -13.77 -18.22 -18.21
C THR A 362 -12.77 -19.25 -18.74
N VAL A 363 -11.72 -19.54 -17.98
CA VAL A 363 -10.72 -20.58 -18.34
C VAL A 363 -11.39 -21.91 -18.59
N LYS A 364 -12.33 -22.32 -17.71
CA LYS A 364 -13.10 -23.54 -17.83
C LYS A 364 -14.07 -23.53 -19.01
N ALA A 365 -14.81 -22.42 -19.16
CA ALA A 365 -15.80 -22.28 -20.24
C ALA A 365 -15.17 -22.37 -21.65
N TYR A 366 -13.93 -21.94 -21.80
CA TYR A 366 -13.20 -21.95 -23.07
C TYR A 366 -12.17 -23.09 -23.19
N ASN A 367 -12.12 -24.05 -22.26
CA ASN A 367 -11.14 -25.15 -22.22
C ASN A 367 -9.69 -24.65 -22.36
N ALA A 368 -9.39 -23.52 -21.71
CA ALA A 368 -8.12 -22.83 -21.86
C ALA A 368 -7.04 -23.26 -20.84
N GLU A 369 -7.28 -24.31 -20.04
CA GLU A 369 -6.39 -24.75 -18.96
C GLU A 369 -4.97 -25.06 -19.45
N ARG A 370 -4.85 -25.70 -20.62
CA ARG A 370 -3.53 -26.03 -21.19
C ARG A 370 -2.73 -24.77 -21.52
N LYS A 371 -3.38 -23.71 -22.03
CA LYS A 371 -2.74 -22.44 -22.33
C LYS A 371 -2.30 -21.75 -21.04
N VAL A 372 -3.20 -21.65 -20.06
CA VAL A 372 -2.93 -21.01 -18.76
C VAL A 372 -1.80 -21.74 -18.04
N ASN A 373 -1.83 -23.08 -17.99
CA ASN A 373 -0.78 -23.86 -17.35
C ASN A 373 0.58 -23.63 -18.03
N ARG A 374 0.64 -23.62 -19.36
CA ARG A 374 1.88 -23.36 -20.10
C ARG A 374 2.45 -21.98 -19.82
N GLU A 375 1.62 -20.96 -19.78
CA GLU A 375 2.05 -19.59 -19.46
C GLU A 375 2.53 -19.48 -18.02
N THR A 376 1.83 -20.14 -17.08
CA THR A 376 2.25 -20.22 -15.67
C THR A 376 3.61 -20.92 -15.56
N GLU A 377 3.80 -22.04 -16.27
CA GLU A 377 5.06 -22.78 -16.27
C GLU A 377 6.22 -21.92 -16.80
N VAL A 378 6.04 -21.21 -17.89
CA VAL A 378 7.06 -20.31 -18.45
C VAL A 378 7.47 -19.25 -17.44
N LYS A 379 6.48 -18.58 -16.79
CA LYS A 379 6.75 -17.56 -15.76
C LYS A 379 7.41 -18.17 -14.53
N PHE A 380 6.98 -19.34 -14.10
CA PHE A 380 7.56 -20.06 -12.96
C PHE A 380 9.02 -20.48 -13.22
N VAL A 381 9.33 -21.02 -14.40
CA VAL A 381 10.70 -21.35 -14.79
C VAL A 381 11.59 -20.11 -14.84
N LYS A 382 11.05 -18.97 -15.30
CA LYS A 382 11.75 -17.68 -15.30
C LYS A 382 12.08 -17.24 -13.87
N LEU A 383 11.11 -17.32 -12.95
CA LEU A 383 11.33 -17.05 -11.54
C LEU A 383 12.37 -17.97 -10.92
N LEU A 384 12.29 -19.29 -11.16
CA LEU A 384 13.26 -20.26 -10.64
C LEU A 384 14.68 -19.93 -11.10
N ARG A 385 14.87 -19.49 -12.35
CA ARG A 385 16.18 -19.07 -12.86
C ARG A 385 16.69 -17.83 -12.12
N SER A 386 15.82 -16.87 -11.82
CA SER A 386 16.20 -15.67 -11.07
C SER A 386 16.55 -15.99 -9.62
N VAL A 387 15.75 -16.86 -8.96
CA VAL A 387 16.05 -17.38 -7.62
C VAL A 387 17.38 -18.15 -7.60
N PHE A 388 17.62 -19.01 -8.60
CA PHE A 388 18.89 -19.72 -8.72
C PHE A 388 20.08 -18.79 -8.81
N ASN A 389 20.01 -17.77 -9.67
CA ASN A 389 21.10 -16.80 -9.85
C ASN A 389 21.37 -15.99 -8.57
N LEU A 390 20.31 -15.59 -7.86
CA LEU A 390 20.40 -14.88 -6.58
C LEU A 390 21.04 -15.78 -5.52
N THR A 391 20.56 -17.01 -5.37
CA THR A 391 21.09 -17.98 -4.41
C THR A 391 22.53 -18.36 -4.74
N TRP A 392 22.88 -18.51 -6.02
CA TRP A 392 24.25 -18.76 -6.46
C TRP A 392 25.20 -17.63 -6.08
N ALA A 393 24.81 -16.37 -6.30
CA ALA A 393 25.58 -15.21 -5.89
C ALA A 393 25.78 -15.18 -4.36
N ASN A 394 24.73 -15.47 -3.60
CA ASN A 394 24.79 -15.58 -2.15
C ASN A 394 25.74 -16.70 -1.71
N ASN A 395 25.67 -17.88 -2.32
CA ASN A 395 26.55 -19.01 -2.01
C ASN A 395 28.02 -18.68 -2.26
N ILE A 396 28.33 -17.98 -3.37
CA ILE A 396 29.72 -17.53 -3.65
C ILE A 396 30.18 -16.56 -2.56
N GLN A 397 29.34 -15.57 -2.20
CA GLN A 397 29.67 -14.61 -1.14
C GLN A 397 29.92 -15.31 0.20
N VAL A 398 29.04 -16.23 0.61
CA VAL A 398 29.18 -17.01 1.85
C VAL A 398 30.43 -17.85 1.80
N SER A 399 30.73 -18.52 0.68
CA SER A 399 31.93 -19.33 0.51
C SER A 399 33.20 -18.50 0.63
N LEU A 400 33.23 -17.31 0.04
CA LEU A 400 34.41 -16.40 0.17
C LEU A 400 34.55 -15.90 1.61
N LYS A 401 33.44 -15.57 2.29
CA LYS A 401 33.46 -15.20 3.72
C LYS A 401 34.04 -16.34 4.58
N THR A 402 33.53 -17.56 4.38
CA THR A 402 34.00 -18.75 5.10
C THR A 402 35.48 -19.05 4.79
N PHE A 403 35.93 -18.86 3.54
CA PHE A 403 37.34 -19.00 3.17
C PHE A 403 38.21 -18.04 3.97
N VAL A 404 37.86 -16.74 4.04
CA VAL A 404 38.60 -15.75 4.85
C VAL A 404 38.66 -16.16 6.32
N GLU A 405 37.57 -16.69 6.85
CA GLU A 405 37.47 -17.13 8.25
C GLU A 405 38.36 -18.32 8.55
N LEU A 406 38.28 -19.37 7.71
CA LEU A 406 39.09 -20.58 7.90
C LEU A 406 40.59 -20.31 7.71
N ILE A 407 40.97 -19.63 6.64
CA ILE A 407 42.38 -19.30 6.38
C ILE A 407 42.91 -18.33 7.44
N GLY A 408 42.11 -17.32 7.80
CA GLY A 408 42.47 -16.38 8.86
C GLY A 408 42.66 -17.05 10.20
N GLY A 409 41.80 -17.99 10.55
CA GLY A 409 41.96 -18.82 11.78
C GLY A 409 43.27 -19.58 11.79
N VAL A 410 43.64 -20.22 10.67
CA VAL A 410 44.95 -20.91 10.54
C VAL A 410 46.09 -19.92 10.66
N VAL A 411 46.02 -18.76 10.02
CA VAL A 411 47.07 -17.72 10.08
C VAL A 411 47.25 -17.20 11.51
N ILE A 412 46.16 -16.99 12.26
CA ILE A 412 46.21 -16.57 13.66
C ILE A 412 46.87 -17.66 14.53
N LEU A 413 46.46 -18.92 14.35
CA LEU A 413 47.09 -20.03 15.10
C LEU A 413 48.55 -20.21 14.73
N TRP A 414 48.93 -20.05 13.46
CA TRP A 414 50.34 -20.11 13.02
C TRP A 414 51.16 -18.97 13.63
N ALA A 415 50.73 -17.71 13.48
CA ALA A 415 51.41 -16.54 14.02
C ALA A 415 51.47 -16.57 15.57
N GLY A 416 50.38 -17.03 16.19
CA GLY A 416 50.31 -17.25 17.63
C GLY A 416 51.25 -18.38 18.10
N GLY A 417 51.30 -19.49 17.36
CA GLY A 417 52.25 -20.60 17.61
C GLY A 417 53.71 -20.17 17.54
N VAL A 418 54.07 -19.36 16.54
CA VAL A 418 55.40 -18.74 16.47
C VAL A 418 55.66 -17.86 17.70
N SER A 419 54.66 -17.09 18.16
CA SER A 419 54.75 -16.25 19.37
C SER A 419 54.95 -17.10 20.64
N VAL A 420 54.31 -18.25 20.70
CA VAL A 420 54.49 -19.22 21.82
C VAL A 420 55.90 -19.82 21.80
N ILE A 421 56.38 -20.27 20.66
CA ILE A 421 57.75 -20.83 20.51
C ILE A 421 58.80 -19.80 20.92
N ASN A 422 58.60 -18.54 20.60
CA ASN A 422 59.49 -17.43 20.95
C ASN A 422 59.32 -16.93 22.41
N GLY A 423 58.43 -17.51 23.22
CA GLY A 423 58.20 -17.17 24.60
C GLY A 423 57.45 -15.87 24.84
N TYR A 424 56.86 -15.28 23.79
CA TYR A 424 56.06 -14.04 23.91
C TYR A 424 54.60 -14.28 24.36
N MET A 425 54.16 -15.54 24.38
CA MET A 425 52.78 -15.92 24.69
C MET A 425 52.77 -17.36 25.23
N THR A 426 51.80 -17.67 26.15
CA THR A 426 51.60 -19.04 26.60
C THR A 426 50.62 -19.79 25.65
N ILE A 427 50.60 -21.12 25.73
CA ILE A 427 49.70 -21.97 24.98
C ILE A 427 48.24 -21.66 25.39
N GLY A 428 47.98 -21.52 26.68
CA GLY A 428 46.65 -21.19 27.20
C GLY A 428 46.20 -19.81 26.71
N ALA A 429 47.08 -18.82 26.65
CA ALA A 429 46.77 -17.50 26.13
C ALA A 429 46.41 -17.55 24.62
N LEU A 430 47.10 -18.40 23.80
CA LEU A 430 46.75 -18.57 22.38
C LEU A 430 45.35 -19.18 22.20
N ILE A 431 45.02 -20.23 22.97
CA ILE A 431 43.71 -20.87 22.89
C ILE A 431 42.59 -19.92 23.37
N THR A 432 42.87 -19.14 24.42
CA THR A 432 41.97 -18.12 24.94
C THR A 432 41.75 -17.01 23.90
N PHE A 433 42.82 -16.54 23.21
CA PHE A 433 42.71 -15.58 22.13
C PHE A 433 41.81 -16.11 21.03
N ASN A 434 42.00 -17.36 20.59
CA ASN A 434 41.14 -17.99 19.56
C ASN A 434 39.67 -18.11 20.04
N SER A 435 39.42 -18.39 21.30
CA SER A 435 38.07 -18.46 21.87
C SER A 435 37.42 -17.08 21.98
N LEU A 436 38.19 -16.05 22.29
CA LEU A 436 37.73 -14.65 22.36
C LEU A 436 37.49 -14.05 20.98
N LEU A 437 38.11 -14.60 19.94
CA LEU A 437 37.97 -14.12 18.57
C LEU A 437 36.49 -14.09 18.11
N ALA A 438 35.70 -15.09 18.52
CA ALA A 438 34.28 -15.15 18.20
C ALA A 438 33.51 -13.95 18.78
N TYR A 439 33.87 -13.46 19.99
CA TYR A 439 33.22 -12.29 20.60
C TYR A 439 33.54 -10.96 19.91
N PHE A 440 34.49 -10.97 18.96
CA PHE A 440 34.80 -9.81 18.14
C PHE A 440 34.37 -10.00 16.68
N LEU A 441 34.66 -11.13 16.06
CA LEU A 441 34.36 -11.37 14.66
C LEU A 441 32.85 -11.51 14.39
N ASP A 442 32.14 -12.27 15.21
CA ASP A 442 30.70 -12.50 14.98
C ASP A 442 29.87 -11.23 15.07
N PRO A 443 30.04 -10.36 16.09
CA PRO A 443 29.42 -9.05 16.12
C PRO A 443 29.72 -8.19 14.89
N VAL A 444 30.97 -8.16 14.45
CA VAL A 444 31.35 -7.37 13.26
C VAL A 444 30.70 -7.94 11.99
N LYS A 445 30.65 -9.26 11.83
CA LYS A 445 29.94 -9.93 10.73
C LYS A 445 28.45 -9.55 10.75
N ASN A 446 27.79 -9.64 11.89
CA ASN A 446 26.39 -9.29 12.05
C ASN A 446 26.13 -7.83 11.63
N LEU A 447 26.98 -6.89 12.07
CA LEU A 447 26.88 -5.47 11.68
C LEU A 447 27.00 -5.25 10.16
N VAL A 448 27.92 -5.97 9.52
CA VAL A 448 28.11 -5.88 8.07
C VAL A 448 26.94 -6.53 7.31
N ASP A 449 26.45 -7.66 7.80
CA ASP A 449 25.34 -8.42 7.18
C ASP A 449 23.97 -7.78 7.40
N LEU A 450 23.85 -6.78 8.29
CA LEU A 450 22.64 -5.95 8.46
C LEU A 450 22.34 -5.05 7.25
N GLN A 451 23.33 -4.70 6.44
CA GLN A 451 23.19 -3.71 5.37
C GLN A 451 22.04 -4.04 4.37
N PRO A 452 21.89 -5.28 3.84
CA PRO A 452 20.79 -5.63 2.94
C PRO A 452 19.41 -5.52 3.61
N GLN A 453 19.30 -5.90 4.88
CA GLN A 453 18.07 -5.81 5.66
C GLN A 453 17.66 -4.35 5.85
N MET A 454 18.63 -3.47 6.18
CA MET A 454 18.40 -2.03 6.31
C MET A 454 17.94 -1.38 5.00
N GLN A 455 18.51 -1.78 3.85
CA GLN A 455 18.07 -1.28 2.55
C GLN A 455 16.62 -1.66 2.25
N THR A 456 16.26 -2.93 2.49
CA THR A 456 14.87 -3.40 2.31
C THR A 456 13.91 -2.65 3.24
N ALA A 457 14.32 -2.43 4.48
CA ALA A 457 13.53 -1.71 5.46
C ALA A 457 13.35 -0.22 5.11
N VAL A 458 14.37 0.45 4.58
CA VAL A 458 14.26 1.84 4.11
C VAL A 458 13.22 1.95 3.01
N VAL A 459 13.26 1.06 2.01
CA VAL A 459 12.26 1.06 0.93
C VAL A 459 10.85 0.76 1.46
N ALA A 460 10.72 -0.22 2.37
CA ALA A 460 9.44 -0.56 3.00
C ALA A 460 8.91 0.61 3.85
N ALA A 461 9.79 1.29 4.59
CA ALA A 461 9.45 2.44 5.41
C ALA A 461 9.03 3.67 4.58
N ASP A 462 9.70 3.92 3.46
CA ASP A 462 9.28 4.95 2.49
C ASP A 462 7.86 4.69 2.01
N ARG A 463 7.61 3.47 1.53
CA ARG A 463 6.30 3.06 1.03
C ARG A 463 5.19 3.14 2.09
N LEU A 464 5.47 2.70 3.31
CA LEU A 464 4.54 2.76 4.44
C LEU A 464 4.29 4.22 4.86
N GLY A 465 5.36 5.02 4.92
CA GLY A 465 5.31 6.44 5.27
C GLY A 465 4.46 7.25 4.30
N GLU A 466 4.51 6.92 3.01
CA GLU A 466 3.69 7.57 2.00
C GLU A 466 2.18 7.48 2.26
N ILE A 467 1.70 6.34 2.77
CA ILE A 467 0.29 6.19 3.12
C ILE A 467 -0.01 6.86 4.46
N LEU A 468 0.89 6.71 5.44
CA LEU A 468 0.73 7.34 6.75
C LEU A 468 0.84 8.88 6.75
N ASP A 469 1.35 9.47 5.66
CA ASP A 469 1.43 10.92 5.48
C ASP A 469 0.21 11.51 4.76
N LEU A 470 -0.70 10.67 4.25
CA LEU A 470 -1.97 11.14 3.67
C LEU A 470 -2.88 11.66 4.78
N GLU A 471 -3.65 12.67 4.44
CA GLU A 471 -4.60 13.26 5.38
C GLU A 471 -5.82 12.35 5.54
N ALA A 472 -6.26 12.16 6.77
CA ALA A 472 -7.48 11.43 7.07
C ALA A 472 -8.71 12.21 6.57
N GLU A 473 -9.78 11.49 6.25
CA GLU A 473 -11.05 12.09 5.83
C GLU A 473 -11.63 13.02 6.92
N LYS A 474 -11.48 12.61 8.19
CA LYS A 474 -11.83 13.42 9.35
C LYS A 474 -10.64 14.27 9.75
N GLN A 475 -10.71 15.57 9.47
CA GLN A 475 -9.68 16.53 9.87
C GLN A 475 -9.78 16.92 11.35
N GLU A 476 -8.75 17.53 11.91
CA GLU A 476 -8.73 17.98 13.31
C GLU A 476 -9.84 19.00 13.65
N ASN A 477 -10.37 19.71 12.65
CA ASN A 477 -11.47 20.66 12.80
C ASN A 477 -12.87 20.00 12.69
N GLU A 478 -12.98 18.69 12.46
CA GLU A 478 -14.26 17.99 12.27
C GLU A 478 -15.22 18.20 13.45
N GLN A 479 -14.70 18.22 14.68
CA GLN A 479 -15.48 18.46 15.90
C GLN A 479 -16.08 19.88 15.99
N ARG A 480 -15.58 20.83 15.18
CA ARG A 480 -16.09 22.20 15.12
C ARG A 480 -17.21 22.35 14.10
N LYS A 481 -17.40 21.38 13.22
CA LYS A 481 -18.48 21.37 12.23
C LYS A 481 -19.83 21.15 12.91
N MET A 482 -20.88 21.51 12.22
CA MET A 482 -22.26 21.34 12.70
C MET A 482 -22.65 19.87 12.81
N ALA A 483 -23.36 19.51 13.88
CA ALA A 483 -23.95 18.19 14.08
C ALA A 483 -25.46 18.33 14.29
N PRO A 484 -26.24 18.61 13.22
CA PRO A 484 -27.68 18.78 13.34
C PRO A 484 -28.36 17.48 13.78
N GLU A 485 -29.36 17.57 14.66
CA GLU A 485 -30.13 16.41 15.10
C GLU A 485 -30.92 15.75 13.95
N SER A 486 -31.33 16.52 12.95
CA SER A 486 -32.04 16.06 11.76
C SER A 486 -31.55 16.77 10.50
N LEU A 487 -31.48 16.03 9.39
CA LEU A 487 -31.22 16.51 8.04
C LEU A 487 -32.48 16.60 7.20
N ALA A 488 -33.67 16.54 7.82
CA ALA A 488 -34.97 16.62 7.16
C ALA A 488 -35.25 18.05 6.66
N GLY A 489 -34.74 18.40 5.50
CA GLY A 489 -34.89 19.70 4.84
C GLY A 489 -34.78 19.60 3.33
N ASP A 490 -34.80 20.74 2.65
CA ASP A 490 -34.58 20.82 1.21
C ASP A 490 -33.11 20.48 0.87
N ILE A 491 -32.90 19.75 -0.21
CA ILE A 491 -31.56 19.43 -0.74
C ILE A 491 -31.39 20.24 -2.01
N LYS A 492 -30.31 21.05 -2.08
CA LYS A 492 -30.00 21.89 -3.23
C LYS A 492 -28.63 21.55 -3.78
N PHE A 493 -28.54 21.36 -5.10
CA PHE A 493 -27.29 21.34 -5.84
C PHE A 493 -27.21 22.65 -6.60
N GLU A 494 -26.18 23.44 -6.36
CA GLU A 494 -25.99 24.77 -6.96
C GLU A 494 -24.74 24.77 -7.83
N HIS A 495 -24.89 24.75 -9.14
CA HIS A 495 -23.82 24.80 -10.14
C HIS A 495 -22.70 23.79 -9.91
N VAL A 496 -23.06 22.56 -9.51
CA VAL A 496 -22.10 21.52 -9.12
C VAL A 496 -21.40 20.92 -10.33
N ASN A 497 -20.06 20.97 -10.32
CA ASN A 497 -19.20 20.31 -11.29
C ASN A 497 -18.37 19.24 -10.59
N PHE A 498 -18.17 18.11 -11.25
CA PHE A 498 -17.38 17.02 -10.69
C PHE A 498 -16.66 16.19 -11.73
N ARG A 499 -15.45 15.71 -11.37
CA ARG A 499 -14.68 14.69 -12.08
C ARG A 499 -13.97 13.77 -11.11
N TYR A 500 -13.74 12.52 -11.49
CA TYR A 500 -12.88 11.62 -10.77
C TYR A 500 -11.42 11.90 -11.14
N GLY A 501 -10.61 12.33 -10.14
CA GLY A 501 -9.21 12.68 -10.36
C GLY A 501 -9.02 13.76 -11.43
N THR A 502 -8.22 13.47 -12.46
CA THR A 502 -7.93 14.40 -13.58
C THR A 502 -8.56 13.96 -14.89
N ARG A 503 -9.59 13.10 -14.83
CA ARG A 503 -10.32 12.63 -16.03
C ARG A 503 -11.34 13.63 -16.55
N GLN A 504 -12.09 13.24 -17.58
CA GLN A 504 -13.19 14.04 -18.08
C GLN A 504 -14.22 14.31 -16.98
N ARG A 505 -14.89 15.46 -17.04
CA ARG A 505 -15.99 15.79 -16.14
C ARG A 505 -17.10 14.77 -16.29
N VAL A 506 -17.62 14.33 -15.14
CA VAL A 506 -18.74 13.38 -15.05
C VAL A 506 -20.04 14.14 -14.78
N LEU A 507 -19.94 15.28 -14.10
CA LEU A 507 -21.06 16.19 -13.86
C LEU A 507 -20.63 17.60 -14.28
N GLU A 508 -21.50 18.30 -14.99
CA GLU A 508 -21.26 19.62 -15.50
C GLU A 508 -22.48 20.52 -15.27
N ASP A 509 -22.30 21.56 -14.47
CA ASP A 509 -23.29 22.58 -14.13
C ASP A 509 -24.63 22.01 -13.64
N ILE A 510 -24.54 21.13 -12.66
CA ILE A 510 -25.71 20.47 -12.06
C ILE A 510 -26.38 21.45 -11.10
N ASP A 511 -27.64 21.81 -11.41
CA ASP A 511 -28.47 22.71 -10.62
C ASP A 511 -29.87 22.13 -10.47
N PHE A 512 -30.29 21.83 -9.23
CA PHE A 512 -31.63 21.36 -8.91
C PHE A 512 -31.91 21.41 -7.42
N THR A 513 -33.21 21.33 -7.08
CA THR A 513 -33.71 21.30 -5.69
C THR A 513 -34.66 20.12 -5.49
N ILE A 514 -34.45 19.39 -4.39
CA ILE A 514 -35.35 18.36 -3.87
C ILE A 514 -36.00 18.91 -2.60
N LYS A 515 -37.30 18.89 -2.53
CA LYS A 515 -38.03 19.36 -1.34
C LYS A 515 -38.08 18.29 -0.25
N LYS A 516 -38.17 18.73 1.02
CA LYS A 516 -38.34 17.82 2.15
C LYS A 516 -39.45 16.82 1.90
N GLY A 517 -39.20 15.52 2.05
CA GLY A 517 -40.15 14.42 1.86
C GLY A 517 -40.48 14.11 0.40
N GLU A 518 -39.92 14.82 -0.57
CA GLU A 518 -40.15 14.59 -1.99
C GLU A 518 -39.49 13.28 -2.45
N LYS A 519 -40.14 12.57 -3.34
CA LYS A 519 -39.65 11.37 -3.99
C LYS A 519 -39.17 11.72 -5.39
N ILE A 520 -37.89 11.65 -5.64
CA ILE A 520 -37.35 11.96 -6.96
C ILE A 520 -36.70 10.74 -7.63
N ALA A 521 -36.63 10.77 -8.96
CA ALA A 521 -35.89 9.79 -9.71
C ALA A 521 -34.84 10.45 -10.63
N PHE A 522 -33.61 9.91 -10.62
CA PHE A 522 -32.61 10.18 -11.65
C PHE A 522 -32.66 9.09 -12.71
N VAL A 523 -32.84 9.51 -13.98
CA VAL A 523 -32.99 8.63 -15.14
C VAL A 523 -31.97 9.04 -16.22
N GLY A 524 -31.49 8.11 -17.01
CA GLY A 524 -30.55 8.37 -18.09
C GLY A 524 -29.73 7.12 -18.45
N GLU A 525 -28.93 7.21 -19.47
CA GLU A 525 -28.08 6.11 -19.92
C GLU A 525 -27.02 5.72 -18.87
N SER A 526 -26.44 4.52 -18.99
CA SER A 526 -25.33 4.11 -18.12
C SER A 526 -24.14 5.06 -18.33
N GLY A 527 -23.52 5.53 -17.23
CA GLY A 527 -22.41 6.48 -17.31
C GLY A 527 -22.82 7.97 -17.32
N SER A 528 -24.12 8.33 -17.32
CA SER A 528 -24.57 9.73 -17.33
C SER A 528 -24.31 10.51 -16.02
N GLY A 529 -23.80 9.87 -14.96
CA GLY A 529 -23.44 10.54 -13.70
C GLY A 529 -24.42 10.33 -12.53
N LYS A 530 -25.48 9.55 -12.67
CA LYS A 530 -26.52 9.33 -11.64
C LYS A 530 -25.97 8.87 -10.28
N THR A 531 -25.20 7.78 -10.26
CA THR A 531 -24.57 7.25 -9.03
C THR A 531 -23.54 8.23 -8.45
N THR A 532 -22.96 9.10 -9.29
CA THR A 532 -22.02 10.13 -8.83
C THR A 532 -22.71 11.18 -7.97
N LEU A 533 -23.96 11.56 -8.28
CA LEU A 533 -24.75 12.48 -7.45
C LEU A 533 -24.95 11.92 -6.04
N SER A 534 -25.28 10.63 -5.92
CA SER A 534 -25.42 9.98 -4.60
C SER A 534 -24.12 9.98 -3.82
N LYS A 535 -23.00 9.70 -4.48
CA LYS A 535 -21.67 9.69 -3.84
C LYS A 535 -21.24 11.08 -3.35
N LEU A 536 -21.62 12.13 -4.06
CA LEU A 536 -21.42 13.52 -3.64
C LEU A 536 -22.30 13.88 -2.45
N LEU A 537 -23.58 13.50 -2.46
CA LEU A 537 -24.51 13.77 -1.35
C LEU A 537 -24.08 13.04 -0.06
N LEU A 538 -23.49 11.83 -0.17
CA LEU A 538 -22.88 11.10 0.94
C LEU A 538 -21.51 11.67 1.37
N HIS A 539 -21.05 12.74 0.70
CA HIS A 539 -19.72 13.32 0.90
C HIS A 539 -18.59 12.26 0.86
N LEU A 540 -18.74 11.25 -0.05
CA LEU A 540 -17.66 10.31 -0.36
C LEU A 540 -16.60 10.92 -1.28
N TYR A 541 -17.01 11.96 -2.03
CA TYR A 541 -16.15 12.78 -2.88
C TYR A 541 -16.56 14.23 -2.73
N GLN A 542 -15.62 15.16 -2.95
CA GLN A 542 -15.86 16.59 -2.94
C GLN A 542 -16.15 17.10 -4.35
N ALA A 543 -17.02 18.09 -4.50
CA ALA A 543 -17.28 18.75 -5.78
C ALA A 543 -16.06 19.53 -6.26
N GLU A 544 -15.84 19.62 -7.59
CA GLU A 544 -14.77 20.47 -8.18
C GLU A 544 -15.14 21.96 -8.02
N SER A 545 -16.42 22.28 -8.12
CA SER A 545 -16.99 23.61 -7.88
C SER A 545 -18.50 23.50 -7.68
N GLY A 546 -19.13 24.56 -7.16
CA GLY A 546 -20.52 24.58 -6.76
C GLY A 546 -20.72 24.17 -5.31
N ASN A 547 -21.96 24.16 -4.82
CA ASN A 547 -22.31 23.83 -3.45
C ASN A 547 -23.41 22.77 -3.41
N ILE A 548 -23.37 21.93 -2.38
CA ILE A 548 -24.45 21.00 -2.05
C ILE A 548 -24.95 21.37 -0.67
N LEU A 549 -26.24 21.75 -0.59
CA LEU A 549 -26.85 22.25 0.65
C LEU A 549 -27.93 21.27 1.12
N ILE A 550 -28.00 21.05 2.41
CA ILE A 550 -29.11 20.35 3.07
C ILE A 550 -29.67 21.29 4.13
N ASN A 551 -30.94 21.64 4.02
CA ASN A 551 -31.59 22.61 4.91
C ASN A 551 -30.79 23.92 5.01
N ASP A 552 -30.40 24.46 3.84
CA ASP A 552 -29.54 25.66 3.64
C ASP A 552 -28.14 25.61 4.27
N ASN A 553 -27.71 24.48 4.82
CA ASN A 553 -26.34 24.26 5.30
C ASN A 553 -25.52 23.52 4.26
N ASN A 554 -24.28 23.98 3.99
CA ASN A 554 -23.37 23.26 3.10
C ASN A 554 -22.95 21.93 3.74
N ILE A 555 -22.96 20.84 2.97
CA ILE A 555 -22.56 19.52 3.46
C ILE A 555 -21.12 19.50 3.94
N GLU A 556 -20.25 20.40 3.44
CA GLU A 556 -18.87 20.53 3.87
C GLU A 556 -18.73 21.05 5.32
N ASP A 557 -19.76 21.79 5.81
CA ASP A 557 -19.83 22.33 7.16
C ASP A 557 -20.51 21.38 8.16
N ILE A 558 -21.03 20.24 7.70
CA ILE A 558 -21.68 19.23 8.52
C ILE A 558 -20.66 18.13 8.87
N GLN A 559 -20.68 17.64 10.11
CA GLN A 559 -19.88 16.48 10.51
C GLN A 559 -20.22 15.27 9.64
N ILE A 560 -19.18 14.63 9.10
CA ILE A 560 -19.33 13.48 8.19
C ILE A 560 -20.10 12.32 8.86
N GLU A 561 -19.87 12.10 10.14
CA GLU A 561 -20.60 11.08 10.92
C GLU A 561 -22.08 11.38 10.96
N THR A 562 -22.46 12.60 11.35
CA THR A 562 -23.85 13.04 11.40
C THR A 562 -24.51 12.97 10.02
N LEU A 563 -23.81 13.41 8.97
CA LEU A 563 -24.31 13.33 7.59
C LEU A 563 -24.60 11.88 7.20
N ARG A 564 -23.63 10.99 7.43
CA ARG A 564 -23.78 9.58 7.06
C ARG A 564 -24.73 8.82 7.96
N ASP A 565 -24.95 9.24 9.20
CA ASP A 565 -25.94 8.62 10.09
C ASP A 565 -27.38 8.92 9.69
N LYS A 566 -27.64 10.08 9.13
CA LYS A 566 -28.96 10.50 8.70
C LYS A 566 -29.30 10.14 7.25
N ILE A 567 -28.33 9.67 6.48
CA ILE A 567 -28.54 9.22 5.09
C ILE A 567 -28.38 7.69 5.03
N ALA A 568 -29.38 6.98 4.52
CA ALA A 568 -29.24 5.57 4.17
C ALA A 568 -29.01 5.42 2.67
N TYR A 569 -28.03 4.61 2.30
CA TYR A 569 -27.69 4.32 0.93
C TYR A 569 -27.74 2.81 0.65
N ILE A 570 -28.53 2.42 -0.33
CA ILE A 570 -28.63 1.06 -0.82
C ILE A 570 -27.94 1.03 -2.19
N PRO A 571 -26.75 0.46 -2.28
CA PRO A 571 -25.97 0.41 -3.52
C PRO A 571 -26.53 -0.63 -4.50
N GLN A 572 -26.17 -0.49 -5.78
CA GLN A 572 -26.50 -1.43 -6.84
C GLN A 572 -25.99 -2.85 -6.54
N GLU A 573 -24.74 -2.96 -6.06
CA GLU A 573 -24.16 -4.21 -5.59
C GLU A 573 -24.09 -4.20 -4.07
N THR A 574 -24.89 -5.09 -3.44
CA THR A 574 -24.92 -5.23 -1.99
C THR A 574 -23.74 -6.03 -1.49
N PHE A 575 -22.92 -5.42 -0.63
CA PHE A 575 -21.84 -6.10 0.07
C PHE A 575 -22.29 -6.61 1.45
N LEU A 576 -22.04 -7.90 1.72
CA LEU A 576 -22.28 -8.51 3.02
C LEU A 576 -20.98 -9.08 3.56
N PHE A 577 -20.70 -8.77 4.82
CA PHE A 577 -19.51 -9.28 5.50
C PHE A 577 -19.69 -10.74 5.88
N SER A 578 -18.58 -11.46 5.91
CA SER A 578 -18.50 -12.79 6.50
C SER A 578 -18.79 -12.69 8.00
N GLY A 579 -19.94 -13.20 8.43
CA GLY A 579 -20.46 -13.08 9.80
C GLY A 579 -21.91 -13.50 9.87
N SER A 580 -22.60 -13.30 11.00
CA SER A 580 -24.02 -13.61 11.10
C SER A 580 -24.90 -12.60 10.34
N ILE A 581 -26.14 -12.99 10.02
CA ILE A 581 -27.13 -12.06 9.48
C ILE A 581 -27.38 -10.93 10.47
N PHE A 582 -27.40 -11.23 11.78
CA PHE A 582 -27.52 -10.25 12.84
C PHE A 582 -26.42 -9.19 12.76
N GLU A 583 -25.14 -9.60 12.74
CA GLU A 583 -23.97 -8.69 12.60
C GLU A 583 -24.04 -7.84 11.33
N ASN A 584 -24.50 -8.43 10.24
CA ASN A 584 -24.68 -7.69 8.98
C ASN A 584 -25.82 -6.67 9.04
N LEU A 585 -26.91 -6.93 9.73
CA LEU A 585 -28.01 -5.99 9.86
C LEU A 585 -27.70 -4.84 10.82
N THR A 586 -26.96 -5.12 11.91
CA THR A 586 -26.57 -4.13 12.93
C THR A 586 -25.29 -3.37 12.61
N LEU A 587 -24.74 -3.51 11.40
CA LEU A 587 -23.51 -2.82 11.01
C LEU A 587 -23.61 -1.30 11.21
N GLY A 588 -22.83 -0.75 12.17
CA GLY A 588 -22.86 0.66 12.54
C GLY A 588 -24.05 1.07 13.41
N LEU A 589 -24.76 0.11 14.04
CA LEU A 589 -25.90 0.34 14.90
C LEU A 589 -25.75 -0.49 16.18
N ASP A 590 -25.06 0.07 17.19
CA ASP A 590 -24.73 -0.65 18.43
C ASP A 590 -25.95 -0.86 19.35
N ASP A 591 -26.98 0.00 19.25
CA ASP A 591 -28.16 0.01 20.14
C ASP A 591 -29.39 -0.69 19.55
N ALA A 592 -29.27 -1.37 18.39
CA ALA A 592 -30.41 -2.01 17.75
C ALA A 592 -30.88 -3.25 18.53
N THR A 593 -32.15 -3.25 18.92
CA THR A 593 -32.74 -4.41 19.60
C THR A 593 -33.16 -5.50 18.62
N MET A 594 -33.32 -6.74 19.12
CA MET A 594 -33.78 -7.85 18.27
C MET A 594 -35.18 -7.60 17.70
N ASP A 595 -36.03 -6.91 18.43
CA ASP A 595 -37.39 -6.55 17.97
C ASP A 595 -37.33 -5.54 16.81
N ASP A 596 -36.45 -4.53 16.87
CA ASP A 596 -36.21 -3.60 15.77
C ASP A 596 -35.73 -4.33 14.52
N ILE A 597 -34.79 -5.28 14.69
CA ILE A 597 -34.24 -6.09 13.59
C ILE A 597 -35.31 -6.96 12.93
N ILE A 598 -36.19 -7.59 13.74
CA ILE A 598 -37.30 -8.40 13.23
C ILE A 598 -38.31 -7.51 12.49
N GLU A 599 -38.64 -6.35 13.04
CA GLU A 599 -39.56 -5.40 12.40
C GLU A 599 -39.01 -4.90 11.05
N ALA A 600 -37.75 -4.43 11.02
CA ALA A 600 -37.10 -4.00 9.78
C ALA A 600 -37.01 -5.14 8.76
N SER A 601 -36.69 -6.36 9.21
CA SER A 601 -36.61 -7.53 8.35
C SER A 601 -37.98 -7.93 7.78
N LYS A 602 -39.05 -7.78 8.56
CA LYS A 602 -40.44 -8.02 8.07
C LYS A 602 -40.82 -6.99 7.00
N LYS A 603 -40.55 -5.72 7.25
CA LYS A 603 -40.76 -4.63 6.30
C LYS A 603 -40.00 -4.86 5.00
N ALA A 604 -38.75 -5.28 5.09
CA ALA A 604 -37.92 -5.59 3.94
C ALA A 604 -38.18 -6.97 3.28
N GLN A 605 -39.25 -7.68 3.66
CA GLN A 605 -39.57 -9.03 3.16
C GLN A 605 -38.42 -10.03 3.35
N ALA A 606 -37.54 -9.81 4.33
CA ALA A 606 -36.41 -10.65 4.62
C ALA A 606 -36.70 -11.71 5.69
N HIS A 607 -37.62 -11.41 6.64
CA HIS A 607 -37.88 -12.24 7.81
C HIS A 607 -38.28 -13.68 7.46
N GLU A 608 -39.09 -13.88 6.41
CA GLU A 608 -39.58 -15.20 6.04
C GLU A 608 -38.47 -16.13 5.57
N PHE A 609 -37.52 -15.63 4.74
CA PHE A 609 -36.42 -16.49 4.32
C PHE A 609 -35.39 -16.69 5.44
N ILE A 610 -35.18 -15.68 6.29
CA ILE A 610 -34.26 -15.79 7.45
C ILE A 610 -34.78 -16.89 8.38
N ASN A 611 -36.08 -16.94 8.66
CA ASN A 611 -36.68 -17.97 9.52
C ASN A 611 -36.60 -19.39 8.96
N LYS A 612 -36.45 -19.56 7.64
CA LYS A 612 -36.22 -20.86 7.00
C LYS A 612 -34.79 -21.35 7.12
N LEU A 613 -33.86 -20.48 7.50
CA LEU A 613 -32.45 -20.86 7.69
C LEU A 613 -32.28 -21.57 9.06
N PRO A 614 -31.37 -22.56 9.17
CA PRO A 614 -31.19 -23.37 10.38
C PRO A 614 -30.94 -22.57 11.66
N LEU A 615 -30.13 -21.51 11.59
CA LEU A 615 -29.78 -20.65 12.73
C LEU A 615 -30.46 -19.27 12.68
N ARG A 616 -31.45 -19.09 11.78
CA ARG A 616 -32.18 -17.84 11.60
C ARG A 616 -31.23 -16.64 11.49
N TYR A 617 -31.36 -15.63 12.35
CA TYR A 617 -30.52 -14.43 12.37
C TYR A 617 -29.04 -14.69 12.72
N GLU A 618 -28.76 -15.81 13.42
CA GLU A 618 -27.40 -16.26 13.74
C GLU A 618 -26.75 -17.06 12.61
N THR A 619 -27.46 -17.24 11.48
CA THR A 619 -26.90 -17.93 10.30
C THR A 619 -25.70 -17.15 9.78
N ARG A 620 -24.57 -17.82 9.69
CA ARG A 620 -23.33 -17.24 9.16
C ARG A 620 -23.38 -17.13 7.64
N LEU A 621 -23.03 -15.96 7.17
CA LEU A 621 -22.87 -15.68 5.75
C LEU A 621 -21.43 -15.97 5.31
N GLU A 622 -21.28 -16.52 4.12
CA GLU A 622 -20.01 -16.64 3.44
C GLU A 622 -19.56 -15.29 2.88
N GLU A 623 -18.35 -15.23 2.34
CA GLU A 623 -17.80 -14.04 1.72
C GLU A 623 -18.77 -13.44 0.69
N ASN A 624 -19.06 -12.14 0.79
CA ASN A 624 -20.05 -11.43 -0.02
C ASN A 624 -21.48 -12.02 0.02
N GLY A 625 -21.80 -12.84 1.04
CA GLY A 625 -23.09 -13.53 1.13
C GLY A 625 -23.31 -14.54 0.00
N ALA A 626 -22.25 -15.25 -0.41
CA ALA A 626 -22.28 -16.19 -1.54
C ALA A 626 -23.31 -17.31 -1.35
N ASN A 627 -23.66 -17.64 -0.10
CA ASN A 627 -24.70 -18.62 0.26
C ASN A 627 -26.14 -18.07 0.19
N LEU A 628 -26.32 -16.82 -0.26
CA LEU A 628 -27.62 -16.19 -0.47
C LEU A 628 -27.86 -15.86 -1.94
N SER A 629 -29.15 -15.90 -2.37
CA SER A 629 -29.51 -15.39 -3.69
C SER A 629 -29.33 -13.85 -3.78
N GLY A 630 -29.19 -13.30 -5.00
CA GLY A 630 -29.09 -11.86 -5.22
C GLY A 630 -30.24 -11.07 -4.56
N GLY A 631 -31.47 -11.56 -4.71
CA GLY A 631 -32.64 -10.96 -4.09
C GLY A 631 -32.66 -11.05 -2.56
N GLN A 632 -32.11 -12.12 -1.97
CA GLN A 632 -31.97 -12.23 -0.51
C GLN A 632 -30.96 -11.22 0.03
N ARG A 633 -29.79 -11.07 -0.66
CA ARG A 633 -28.79 -10.04 -0.30
C ARG A 633 -29.38 -8.65 -0.35
N GLN A 634 -30.13 -8.35 -1.40
CA GLN A 634 -30.76 -7.05 -1.60
C GLN A 634 -31.80 -6.72 -0.51
N ARG A 635 -32.63 -7.70 -0.13
CA ARG A 635 -33.59 -7.55 0.99
C ARG A 635 -32.88 -7.29 2.33
N LEU A 636 -31.73 -7.93 2.58
CA LEU A 636 -30.92 -7.60 3.77
C LEU A 636 -30.38 -6.17 3.74
N ALA A 637 -29.93 -5.67 2.57
CA ALA A 637 -29.48 -4.28 2.44
C ALA A 637 -30.62 -3.29 2.72
N ILE A 638 -31.84 -3.59 2.24
CA ILE A 638 -33.03 -2.78 2.51
C ILE A 638 -33.38 -2.81 4.01
N ALA A 639 -33.34 -4.00 4.65
CA ALA A 639 -33.57 -4.12 6.09
C ALA A 639 -32.55 -3.30 6.90
N ARG A 640 -31.27 -3.32 6.52
CA ARG A 640 -30.19 -2.52 7.12
C ARG A 640 -30.50 -1.01 7.00
N ALA A 641 -30.94 -0.56 5.82
CA ALA A 641 -31.30 0.83 5.58
C ALA A 641 -32.52 1.28 6.41
N MET A 642 -33.53 0.43 6.53
CA MET A 642 -34.74 0.72 7.33
C MET A 642 -34.44 0.76 8.83
N LEU A 643 -33.53 -0.09 9.30
CA LEU A 643 -33.13 -0.13 10.70
C LEU A 643 -32.46 1.18 11.15
N LYS A 644 -31.80 1.86 10.23
CA LYS A 644 -31.10 3.14 10.47
C LYS A 644 -32.04 4.32 10.70
N LYS A 645 -33.34 4.24 10.31
CA LYS A 645 -34.33 5.30 10.40
C LYS A 645 -33.83 6.65 9.84
N PRO A 646 -33.40 6.72 8.56
CA PRO A 646 -32.75 7.89 7.98
C PRO A 646 -33.72 9.03 7.67
N ASP A 647 -33.23 10.28 7.58
CA ASP A 647 -33.94 11.45 7.05
C ASP A 647 -33.94 11.46 5.50
N ILE A 648 -32.91 10.89 4.90
CA ILE A 648 -32.73 10.80 3.44
C ILE A 648 -32.41 9.33 3.05
N LEU A 649 -33.17 8.79 2.10
CA LEU A 649 -33.01 7.45 1.58
C LEU A 649 -32.58 7.50 0.11
N ILE A 650 -31.46 6.87 -0.22
CA ILE A 650 -30.95 6.76 -1.58
C ILE A 650 -30.97 5.28 -2.01
N LEU A 651 -31.67 5.02 -3.13
CA LEU A 651 -31.76 3.67 -3.71
C LEU A 651 -31.13 3.66 -5.09
N ASP A 652 -29.97 3.02 -5.21
CA ASP A 652 -29.24 2.88 -6.47
C ASP A 652 -29.51 1.49 -7.07
N GLU A 653 -30.45 1.41 -8.02
CA GLU A 653 -30.91 0.17 -8.66
C GLU A 653 -31.29 -0.96 -7.68
N ALA A 654 -31.81 -0.59 -6.50
CA ALA A 654 -32.00 -1.47 -5.34
C ALA A 654 -33.00 -2.62 -5.55
N THR A 655 -33.70 -2.71 -6.68
CA THR A 655 -34.69 -3.76 -6.97
C THR A 655 -34.35 -4.57 -8.23
N SER A 656 -33.18 -4.36 -8.85
CA SER A 656 -32.80 -4.96 -10.13
C SER A 656 -32.75 -6.50 -10.13
N ASN A 657 -32.40 -7.13 -9.00
CA ASN A 657 -32.21 -8.58 -8.86
C ASN A 657 -33.39 -9.33 -8.20
N LEU A 658 -34.58 -8.67 -8.14
CA LEU A 658 -35.76 -9.24 -7.51
C LEU A 658 -36.73 -9.85 -8.53
N ASP A 659 -37.46 -10.89 -8.11
CA ASP A 659 -38.62 -11.37 -8.84
C ASP A 659 -39.79 -10.38 -8.75
N ALA A 660 -40.69 -10.41 -9.74
CA ALA A 660 -41.77 -9.42 -9.88
C ALA A 660 -42.76 -9.38 -8.68
N ILE A 661 -42.91 -10.47 -7.92
CA ILE A 661 -43.80 -10.52 -6.76
C ILE A 661 -43.13 -9.82 -5.58
N THR A 662 -41.90 -10.19 -5.30
CA THR A 662 -41.08 -9.59 -4.22
C THR A 662 -40.81 -8.10 -4.50
N GLU A 663 -40.54 -7.73 -5.78
CA GLU A 663 -40.37 -6.35 -6.19
C GLU A 663 -41.60 -5.49 -5.85
N ARG A 664 -42.82 -5.92 -6.24
CA ARG A 664 -44.08 -5.19 -5.93
C ARG A 664 -44.31 -5.06 -4.44
N ALA A 665 -44.03 -6.10 -3.67
CA ALA A 665 -44.18 -6.05 -2.21
C ALA A 665 -43.20 -5.05 -1.57
N LEU A 666 -41.97 -5.02 -2.06
CA LEU A 666 -40.93 -4.07 -1.61
C LEU A 666 -41.24 -2.64 -2.06
N ASP A 667 -41.68 -2.42 -3.29
CA ASP A 667 -42.10 -1.10 -3.79
C ASP A 667 -43.16 -0.49 -2.92
N LYS A 668 -44.19 -1.30 -2.51
CA LYS A 668 -45.18 -0.89 -1.56
C LYS A 668 -44.60 -0.50 -0.21
N THR A 669 -43.71 -1.34 0.33
CA THR A 669 -43.06 -1.09 1.63
C THR A 669 -42.17 0.13 1.60
N ILE A 670 -41.36 0.28 0.54
CA ILE A 670 -40.51 1.47 0.33
C ILE A 670 -41.40 2.72 0.21
N SER A 671 -42.52 2.64 -0.52
CA SER A 671 -43.48 3.74 -0.65
C SER A 671 -44.13 4.14 0.68
N GLU A 672 -44.42 3.17 1.55
CA GLU A 672 -44.94 3.42 2.91
C GLU A 672 -43.85 4.00 3.83
N PHE A 673 -42.65 3.45 3.80
CA PHE A 673 -41.49 3.90 4.59
C PHE A 673 -41.06 5.33 4.22
N SER A 674 -41.13 5.66 2.92
CA SER A 674 -40.72 6.95 2.37
C SER A 674 -41.76 8.07 2.44
N LYS A 675 -42.87 7.92 3.18
CA LYS A 675 -43.90 8.98 3.27
C LYS A 675 -43.37 10.27 3.88
N ASP A 676 -42.48 10.16 4.87
CA ASP A 676 -41.90 11.29 5.60
C ASP A 676 -40.41 11.43 5.39
N VAL A 677 -39.78 10.64 4.47
CA VAL A 677 -38.35 10.56 4.19
C VAL A 677 -38.10 11.06 2.79
N THR A 678 -37.17 12.01 2.62
CA THR A 678 -36.74 12.45 1.29
C THR A 678 -36.08 11.27 0.57
N THR A 679 -36.64 10.85 -0.58
CA THR A 679 -36.21 9.61 -1.24
C THR A 679 -35.71 9.88 -2.64
N ILE A 680 -34.51 9.39 -2.92
CA ILE A 680 -33.80 9.52 -4.21
C ILE A 680 -33.68 8.14 -4.84
N PHE A 681 -34.31 7.94 -5.98
CA PHE A 681 -34.20 6.74 -6.80
C PHE A 681 -33.22 6.97 -7.94
N ILE A 682 -32.24 6.13 -8.06
CA ILE A 682 -31.48 5.95 -9.29
C ILE A 682 -32.04 4.67 -9.92
N ALA A 683 -32.91 4.83 -10.89
CA ALA A 683 -33.71 3.72 -11.38
C ALA A 683 -33.64 3.59 -12.91
N HIS A 684 -33.59 2.35 -13.34
CA HIS A 684 -33.76 1.97 -14.75
C HIS A 684 -35.15 1.37 -15.03
N ARG A 685 -35.98 1.14 -13.98
CA ARG A 685 -37.29 0.50 -14.14
C ARG A 685 -38.43 1.52 -14.05
N LEU A 686 -39.29 1.45 -15.05
CA LEU A 686 -40.43 2.35 -15.22
C LEU A 686 -41.44 2.28 -14.07
N SER A 687 -41.60 1.10 -13.44
CA SER A 687 -42.50 0.88 -12.30
C SER A 687 -42.19 1.80 -11.12
N THR A 688 -40.90 1.95 -10.81
CA THR A 688 -40.42 2.80 -9.70
C THR A 688 -40.48 4.28 -10.07
N ILE A 689 -40.14 4.63 -11.31
CA ILE A 689 -40.04 6.02 -11.77
C ILE A 689 -41.41 6.72 -11.86
N LYS A 690 -42.45 6.00 -12.29
CA LYS A 690 -43.80 6.55 -12.44
C LYS A 690 -44.42 7.15 -11.19
N ASN A 691 -44.02 6.66 -10.03
CA ASN A 691 -44.55 7.05 -8.72
C ASN A 691 -43.72 8.14 -8.03
N CYS A 692 -42.75 8.72 -8.70
CA CYS A 692 -41.93 9.81 -8.18
C CYS A 692 -42.62 11.15 -8.45
N ASP A 693 -42.48 12.08 -7.50
CA ASP A 693 -43.04 13.43 -7.59
C ASP A 693 -42.34 14.24 -8.67
N LYS A 694 -41.02 13.97 -8.82
CA LYS A 694 -40.18 14.63 -9.83
C LYS A 694 -39.15 13.69 -10.41
N ILE A 695 -38.87 13.83 -11.69
CA ILE A 695 -37.93 13.04 -12.45
C ILE A 695 -36.92 14.00 -13.08
N TYR A 696 -35.62 13.69 -12.94
CA TYR A 696 -34.51 14.39 -13.58
C TYR A 696 -33.87 13.47 -14.59
N VAL A 697 -33.78 13.92 -15.85
CA VAL A 697 -33.14 13.16 -16.93
C VAL A 697 -31.72 13.65 -17.12
N LEU A 698 -30.75 12.75 -16.95
CA LEU A 698 -29.33 13.05 -17.11
C LEU A 698 -28.81 12.48 -18.44
N GLU A 699 -28.08 13.31 -19.17
CA GLU A 699 -27.34 12.95 -20.37
C GLU A 699 -25.99 13.67 -20.35
N ASP A 700 -24.89 12.95 -20.60
CA ASP A 700 -23.51 13.48 -20.62
C ASP A 700 -23.18 14.41 -19.43
N GLY A 701 -23.61 14.01 -18.25
CA GLY A 701 -23.32 14.76 -17.01
C GLY A 701 -24.13 16.01 -16.79
N LYS A 702 -25.20 16.27 -17.56
CA LYS A 702 -26.12 17.42 -17.43
C LYS A 702 -27.54 16.98 -17.23
N ILE A 703 -28.35 17.81 -16.56
CA ILE A 703 -29.80 17.63 -16.49
C ILE A 703 -30.40 18.28 -17.72
N ILE A 704 -31.01 17.45 -18.59
CA ILE A 704 -31.60 17.91 -19.86
C ILE A 704 -33.12 18.09 -19.77
N GLU A 705 -33.80 17.32 -18.90
CA GLU A 705 -35.23 17.37 -18.72
C GLU A 705 -35.57 17.22 -17.23
N SER A 706 -36.59 17.90 -16.76
CA SER A 706 -37.12 17.72 -15.40
C SER A 706 -38.63 17.93 -15.38
N GLY A 707 -39.37 17.08 -14.63
CA GLY A 707 -40.81 17.14 -14.53
C GLY A 707 -41.41 15.89 -13.90
N ASP A 708 -42.72 15.74 -13.90
CA ASP A 708 -43.36 14.50 -13.51
C ASP A 708 -43.48 13.53 -14.70
N HIS A 709 -43.91 12.30 -14.45
CA HIS A 709 -44.08 11.28 -15.47
C HIS A 709 -44.99 11.70 -16.62
N ALA A 710 -46.07 12.39 -16.34
CA ALA A 710 -47.06 12.78 -17.33
C ALA A 710 -46.54 13.90 -18.23
N SER A 711 -45.95 14.93 -17.65
CA SER A 711 -45.40 16.08 -18.39
C SER A 711 -44.21 15.67 -19.27
N LEU A 712 -43.29 14.84 -18.74
CA LEU A 712 -42.13 14.39 -19.52
C LEU A 712 -42.51 13.40 -20.64
N THR A 713 -43.53 12.58 -20.44
CA THR A 713 -44.05 11.72 -21.50
C THR A 713 -44.73 12.53 -22.60
N ALA A 714 -45.48 13.58 -22.24
CA ALA A 714 -46.13 14.49 -23.19
C ALA A 714 -45.13 15.35 -23.96
N LEU A 715 -44.00 15.70 -23.35
CA LEU A 715 -42.90 16.46 -24.00
C LEU A 715 -42.31 15.71 -25.17
N GLY A 716 -42.35 14.39 -25.20
CA GLY A 716 -41.83 13.56 -26.29
C GLY A 716 -40.29 13.54 -26.41
N GLY A 717 -39.58 14.00 -25.40
CA GLY A 717 -38.13 14.11 -25.36
C GLY A 717 -37.40 12.80 -25.06
N LYS A 718 -36.23 12.88 -24.46
CA LYS A 718 -35.37 11.72 -24.10
C LYS A 718 -36.05 10.78 -23.11
N TYR A 719 -36.79 11.33 -22.12
CA TYR A 719 -37.58 10.53 -21.18
C TYR A 719 -38.60 9.66 -21.90
N ALA A 720 -39.39 10.26 -22.79
CA ALA A 720 -40.42 9.53 -23.55
C ALA A 720 -39.83 8.43 -24.42
N GLN A 721 -38.63 8.65 -24.97
CA GLN A 721 -37.88 7.62 -25.74
C GLN A 721 -37.50 6.44 -24.82
N LEU A 722 -36.93 6.71 -23.64
CA LEU A 722 -36.55 5.67 -22.65
C LEU A 722 -37.77 4.86 -22.19
N VAL A 723 -38.89 5.54 -21.94
CA VAL A 723 -40.17 4.89 -21.57
C VAL A 723 -40.69 3.99 -22.71
N LYS A 724 -40.56 4.44 -23.97
CA LYS A 724 -41.03 3.66 -25.14
C LYS A 724 -40.17 2.41 -25.34
N GLN A 725 -38.84 2.53 -25.20
CA GLN A 725 -37.95 1.37 -25.27
C GLN A 725 -38.30 0.32 -24.23
N GLN A 726 -38.46 0.69 -22.97
CA GLN A 726 -38.80 -0.24 -21.88
C GLN A 726 -40.22 -0.83 -22.03
N SER A 727 -41.19 -0.12 -22.62
CA SER A 727 -42.54 -0.63 -22.86
C SER A 727 -42.56 -1.65 -24.01
N LEU A 728 -41.72 -1.52 -25.02
CA LEU A 728 -41.56 -2.47 -26.12
C LEU A 728 -40.96 -3.79 -25.62
N ASP A 729 -39.92 -3.75 -24.77
CA ASP A 729 -39.32 -4.94 -24.16
C ASP A 729 -40.33 -5.72 -23.29
N THR A 730 -41.30 -5.05 -22.69
CA THR A 730 -42.38 -5.71 -21.89
C THR A 730 -43.49 -6.33 -22.74
N VAL A 731 -43.68 -5.88 -23.96
CA VAL A 731 -44.70 -6.42 -24.89
C VAL A 731 -44.19 -7.67 -25.62
N ASP A 732 -42.90 -7.71 -26.04
CA ASP A 732 -42.32 -8.87 -26.71
C ASP A 732 -42.21 -10.09 -25.78
N VAL A 733 -41.98 -9.92 -24.47
CA VAL A 733 -41.99 -11.01 -23.48
C VAL A 733 -43.37 -11.60 -23.26
N LYS A 734 -44.46 -10.84 -23.46
CA LYS A 734 -45.84 -11.34 -23.36
C LYS A 734 -46.36 -12.00 -24.65
N ALA A 735 -45.68 -11.81 -25.76
CA ALA A 735 -46.06 -12.41 -27.05
C ALA A 735 -45.36 -13.76 -27.28
N THR A 736 -44.33 -14.13 -26.46
CA THR A 736 -43.58 -15.37 -26.55
C THR A 736 -43.78 -16.33 -25.36
N ALA A 737 -44.69 -16.03 -24.42
CA ALA A 737 -45.18 -16.88 -23.35
C ALA A 737 -46.64 -17.27 -23.65
#